data_4a224544df742e356975be963b9d45ee
#
_entry.id   4a224544df742e356975be963b9d45ee
#
_cell.length_a   1.000
_cell.length_b   1.000
_cell.length_c   1.000
_cell.angle_alpha   90.00
_cell.angle_beta   90.00
_cell.angle_gamma   90.00
#
_symmetry.space_group_name_H-M   'P 1'
#
loop_
_entity.id
_entity.type
_entity.pdbx_description
1 polymer ?
#
loop_
_entity_poly.entity_id
_entity_poly.type
_entity_poly.pdbx_seq_one_letter_code
_entity_poly.pdbx_strand_id
1 'polypeptide(L)'
;MRTTRLTAAMVAAAVVSGTLALASPASADPTPAGTFRQLVGVGSDTTQDVLNALAGDIVNGKSYADTAVKAGDAGIASYDAFVPGAATSTIQTRSGGPTFLRPNGSGPGRAALSMSLTGDKFPNATGVAVKGQVDFARSSGGPSTSGNTLTYIPFARDAVGVAVRGSALDTLTVDQLHDIYTSGDTRLKVLNGQTLHAVLPQAGSGTRKFFLAAIGLTETTVSSEIPTVQENQGNAALTEDGALVPFSVGSWIAQNNGIAPDYSKTAVAAGAHLASVQLPGDTGATSPVTTVNGKLTPVGGYFENATFGRDVYNVVPSRAIDPSSVFFDKALYDVFVTSGTHEAALATDTAEKVIADFGFLNESYNGSVNPAKHAKLGGLEVSGIDTATPSAPALKATPGDASLKLTWTAPTPAPALPVTDYRVTLTGSDGAVVAVKDVPATTTSYGFTGLALGTYTASVSAANLNGNGNAASWTGAVKYTSAVKAAAATTAYGKTPKVAVTVTDSHGVVPSGKVTVKDGTTTLGTGTLDSSGMVIIGLSNHLKVATHTLSVSYGGSTKLNASATTAKLTITKATPSVSSTAPTSISHTGRAKVGVKVTATGTTPTGTVRVYEGSRVIATGTLSGGKVTITLPKLSRGKHTMHVYYTGSTTVNSKNGAIFTIKST
;
A
#
# COMPACT_ATOMS: atom_id res chain seq x y z
N MET A 1 -66.87 -36.71 53.90
CA MET A 1 -67.97 -36.08 54.65
C MET A 1 -67.78 -34.58 54.62
N ARG A 2 -68.76 -33.89 54.17
CA ARG A 2 -69.04 -32.45 54.13
C ARG A 2 -67.85 -31.46 54.05
N THR A 3 -67.59 -30.96 52.89
CA THR A 3 -66.87 -29.76 52.49
C THR A 3 -67.69 -28.50 52.83
N THR A 4 -67.12 -27.56 53.55
CA THR A 4 -67.67 -26.22 53.74
C THR A 4 -66.85 -25.23 52.92
N ARG A 5 -67.49 -24.56 51.95
CA ARG A 5 -66.89 -23.44 51.14
C ARG A 5 -67.02 -22.15 51.96
N LEU A 6 -65.87 -21.46 52.20
CA LEU A 6 -65.87 -20.05 52.60
C LEU A 6 -65.65 -19.17 51.37
N THR A 7 -66.64 -18.32 51.10
CA THR A 7 -66.56 -17.20 50.12
C THR A 7 -65.92 -16.01 50.82
N ALA A 8 -64.74 -15.57 50.35
CA ALA A 8 -64.16 -14.32 50.81
C ALA A 8 -64.46 -13.19 49.75
N ALA A 9 -65.14 -12.16 50.23
CA ALA A 9 -65.40 -10.97 49.47
C ALA A 9 -64.13 -10.12 49.32
N MET A 10 -63.70 -9.83 48.10
CA MET A 10 -62.62 -8.88 47.82
C MET A 10 -63.17 -7.47 47.82
N VAL A 11 -62.70 -6.63 48.74
CA VAL A 11 -62.85 -5.17 48.70
C VAL A 11 -61.75 -4.63 47.79
N ALA A 12 -62.08 -4.09 46.64
CA ALA A 12 -61.14 -3.42 45.74
C ALA A 12 -60.84 -2.01 46.30
N ALA A 13 -59.67 -1.83 46.91
CA ALA A 13 -59.10 -0.51 47.17
C ALA A 13 -58.34 -0.07 45.93
N ALA A 14 -58.85 0.93 45.17
CA ALA A 14 -58.15 1.61 44.08
C ALA A 14 -57.03 2.47 44.67
N VAL A 15 -55.79 1.94 44.67
CA VAL A 15 -54.61 2.75 44.89
C VAL A 15 -54.25 3.42 43.58
N VAL A 16 -54.53 4.72 43.45
CA VAL A 16 -53.98 5.58 42.40
C VAL A 16 -52.47 5.73 42.68
N SER A 17 -51.69 4.82 42.13
CA SER A 17 -50.23 4.98 42.05
C SER A 17 -49.94 6.04 40.96
N GLY A 18 -49.78 7.28 41.38
CA GLY A 18 -49.13 8.29 40.60
C GLY A 18 -47.69 7.82 40.31
N THR A 19 -47.44 7.28 39.13
CA THR A 19 -46.08 7.10 38.64
C THR A 19 -45.50 8.50 38.44
N LEU A 20 -44.73 8.97 39.43
CA LEU A 20 -43.68 9.96 39.11
C LEU A 20 -42.81 9.26 38.06
N ALA A 21 -43.02 9.61 36.81
CA ALA A 21 -42.03 9.41 35.78
C ALA A 21 -40.82 10.23 36.23
N LEU A 22 -39.86 9.58 36.94
CA LEU A 22 -38.53 10.07 37.01
C LEU A 22 -38.09 10.15 35.54
N ALA A 23 -38.04 11.35 35.01
CA ALA A 23 -37.40 11.61 33.73
C ALA A 23 -35.98 11.04 33.87
N SER A 24 -35.77 9.85 33.33
CA SER A 24 -34.42 9.34 33.14
C SER A 24 -33.66 10.45 32.42
N PRO A 25 -32.48 10.87 32.90
CA PRO A 25 -31.66 11.79 32.14
C PRO A 25 -31.57 11.19 30.74
N ALA A 26 -31.89 12.00 29.73
CA ALA A 26 -31.84 11.59 28.35
C ALA A 26 -30.40 11.11 28.07
N SER A 27 -30.24 9.79 28.04
CA SER A 27 -28.98 9.19 27.59
C SER A 27 -28.97 9.37 26.09
N ALA A 28 -28.09 10.21 25.58
CA ALA A 28 -27.94 10.44 24.16
C ALA A 28 -27.00 9.43 23.48
N ASP A 29 -26.96 8.20 23.95
CA ASP A 29 -26.57 7.07 23.14
C ASP A 29 -27.62 6.87 22.03
N PRO A 30 -27.31 6.19 20.92
CA PRO A 30 -28.27 6.04 19.82
C PRO A 30 -29.66 5.66 20.27
N THR A 31 -30.66 6.44 19.85
CA THR A 31 -32.05 6.26 20.26
C THR A 31 -32.86 5.55 19.17
N PRO A 32 -33.79 4.61 19.58
CA PRO A 32 -33.99 4.07 20.94
C PRO A 32 -32.80 3.23 21.41
N ALA A 33 -32.67 3.06 22.72
CA ALA A 33 -31.60 2.25 23.32
C ALA A 33 -31.50 0.86 22.66
N GLY A 34 -30.26 0.41 22.38
CA GLY A 34 -30.01 -0.83 21.63
C GLY A 34 -30.07 -0.68 20.11
N THR A 35 -30.20 0.55 19.59
CA THR A 35 -30.04 0.83 18.15
C THR A 35 -28.56 0.76 17.79
N PHE A 36 -28.22 -0.11 16.85
CA PHE A 36 -26.89 -0.21 16.28
C PHE A 36 -26.91 0.34 14.85
N ARG A 37 -25.97 1.24 14.53
CA ARG A 37 -25.79 1.80 13.20
C ARG A 37 -24.40 1.47 12.68
N GLN A 38 -24.19 1.61 11.37
CA GLN A 38 -22.98 1.13 10.71
C GLN A 38 -21.73 1.93 11.12
N LEU A 39 -21.82 3.24 11.25
CA LEU A 39 -20.68 4.12 11.53
C LEU A 39 -20.69 4.56 12.99
N VAL A 40 -19.84 3.97 13.80
CA VAL A 40 -19.77 4.22 15.25
C VAL A 40 -18.75 5.30 15.57
N GLY A 41 -19.21 6.35 16.26
CA GLY A 41 -18.39 7.46 16.74
C GLY A 41 -18.39 7.59 18.26
N VAL A 42 -17.21 7.86 18.83
CA VAL A 42 -16.98 8.08 20.26
C VAL A 42 -16.04 9.28 20.47
N GLY A 43 -15.88 9.77 21.68
CA GLY A 43 -14.80 10.69 22.02
C GLY A 43 -15.28 12.06 22.51
N SER A 44 -14.84 13.15 21.87
CA SER A 44 -15.03 14.51 22.37
C SER A 44 -16.44 14.81 22.83
N ASP A 45 -16.55 15.32 24.05
CA ASP A 45 -17.76 15.92 24.62
C ASP A 45 -18.19 17.16 23.81
N THR A 46 -17.23 18.02 23.45
CA THR A 46 -17.49 19.27 22.69
C THR A 46 -18.45 19.10 21.51
N THR A 47 -18.33 18.00 20.75
CA THR A 47 -19.11 17.76 19.53
C THR A 47 -20.10 16.58 19.66
N GLN A 48 -20.32 16.04 20.87
CA GLN A 48 -21.24 14.90 21.03
C GLN A 48 -22.67 15.26 20.65
N ASP A 49 -23.23 16.34 21.20
CA ASP A 49 -24.64 16.68 21.02
C ASP A 49 -24.98 17.04 19.56
N VAL A 50 -24.08 17.77 18.88
CA VAL A 50 -24.26 18.07 17.45
C VAL A 50 -24.14 16.81 16.59
N LEU A 51 -23.23 15.88 16.89
CA LEU A 51 -23.15 14.60 16.17
C LEU A 51 -24.31 13.66 16.50
N ASN A 52 -24.87 13.70 17.72
CA ASN A 52 -26.10 13.00 18.07
C ASN A 52 -27.29 13.55 17.27
N ALA A 53 -27.41 14.86 17.14
CA ALA A 53 -28.41 15.48 16.29
C ALA A 53 -28.24 15.08 14.81
N LEU A 54 -27.03 15.14 14.27
CA LEU A 54 -26.72 14.72 12.90
C LEU A 54 -26.87 13.20 12.71
N ALA A 55 -26.77 12.41 13.77
CA ALA A 55 -27.11 10.98 13.76
C ALA A 55 -28.62 10.73 13.72
N GLY A 56 -29.46 11.77 13.91
CA GLY A 56 -30.91 11.67 13.92
C GLY A 56 -31.50 11.28 15.27
N ASP A 57 -30.72 11.41 16.34
CA ASP A 57 -31.14 11.07 17.69
C ASP A 57 -32.00 12.17 18.34
N ILE A 58 -32.53 11.90 19.53
CA ILE A 58 -33.25 12.92 20.31
C ILE A 58 -32.22 13.64 21.18
N VAL A 59 -32.06 14.95 20.99
CA VAL A 59 -31.22 15.80 21.79
C VAL A 59 -32.06 16.83 22.52
N ASN A 60 -31.90 16.90 23.84
CA ASN A 60 -32.64 17.80 24.71
C ASN A 60 -34.18 17.77 24.46
N GLY A 61 -34.72 16.57 24.23
CA GLY A 61 -36.18 16.36 23.94
C GLY A 61 -36.61 16.68 22.52
N LYS A 62 -35.75 17.21 21.64
CA LYS A 62 -36.04 17.49 20.23
C LYS A 62 -35.56 16.32 19.37
N SER A 63 -36.42 15.80 18.48
CA SER A 63 -36.04 14.81 17.46
C SER A 63 -35.31 15.46 16.29
N TYR A 64 -34.24 14.82 15.83
CA TYR A 64 -33.47 15.22 14.66
C TYR A 64 -33.54 14.17 13.52
N ALA A 65 -34.56 13.30 13.55
CA ALA A 65 -34.69 12.21 12.56
C ALA A 65 -34.71 12.72 11.10
N ASP A 66 -35.25 13.91 10.85
CA ASP A 66 -35.35 14.52 9.52
C ASP A 66 -34.00 15.09 9.02
N THR A 67 -33.05 15.30 9.91
CA THR A 67 -31.71 15.83 9.60
C THR A 67 -30.63 14.76 9.72
N ALA A 68 -31.01 13.48 9.89
CA ALA A 68 -30.11 12.36 10.04
C ALA A 68 -29.21 12.18 8.81
N VAL A 69 -27.92 12.26 9.03
CA VAL A 69 -26.89 12.05 8.01
C VAL A 69 -26.71 10.57 7.71
N LYS A 70 -26.75 10.21 6.44
CA LYS A 70 -26.61 8.83 5.96
C LYS A 70 -25.79 8.78 4.67
N ALA A 71 -25.05 7.68 4.48
CA ALA A 71 -24.48 7.27 3.21
C ALA A 71 -25.19 5.99 2.75
N GLY A 72 -26.19 6.11 1.86
CA GLY A 72 -27.11 5.02 1.56
C GLY A 72 -27.85 4.58 2.82
N ASP A 73 -27.71 3.30 3.20
CA ASP A 73 -28.31 2.75 4.43
C ASP A 73 -27.43 2.94 5.67
N ALA A 74 -26.18 3.40 5.50
CA ALA A 74 -25.22 3.57 6.58
C ALA A 74 -25.48 4.86 7.35
N GLY A 75 -25.98 4.74 8.56
CA GLY A 75 -26.17 5.85 9.50
C GLY A 75 -25.07 5.94 10.54
N ILE A 76 -24.92 7.13 11.13
CA ILE A 76 -24.01 7.40 12.25
C ILE A 76 -24.65 6.92 13.56
N ALA A 77 -23.87 6.25 14.42
CA ALA A 77 -24.15 6.03 15.83
C ALA A 77 -23.15 6.85 16.64
N SER A 78 -23.58 7.94 17.24
CA SER A 78 -22.75 8.80 18.09
C SER A 78 -23.03 8.44 19.55
N TYR A 79 -21.98 8.00 20.29
CA TYR A 79 -22.07 7.67 21.70
C TYR A 79 -21.53 8.80 22.55
N ASP A 80 -22.24 9.17 23.61
CA ASP A 80 -21.82 10.23 24.52
C ASP A 80 -20.46 9.97 25.16
N ALA A 81 -19.75 11.04 25.49
CA ALA A 81 -18.47 10.97 26.19
C ALA A 81 -18.65 10.55 27.65
N PHE A 82 -19.75 10.91 28.29
CA PHE A 82 -20.05 10.61 29.68
C PHE A 82 -21.56 10.43 29.91
N VAL A 83 -21.90 9.88 31.06
CA VAL A 83 -23.29 9.83 31.57
C VAL A 83 -23.36 10.73 32.79
N PRO A 84 -24.27 11.73 32.83
CA PRO A 84 -24.40 12.62 33.98
C PRO A 84 -24.62 11.87 35.29
N GLY A 85 -23.83 12.23 36.32
CA GLY A 85 -23.91 11.60 37.64
C GLY A 85 -23.19 10.26 37.77
N ALA A 86 -22.65 9.69 36.69
CA ALA A 86 -21.87 8.47 36.74
C ALA A 86 -20.37 8.78 36.63
N ALA A 87 -19.57 8.31 37.59
CA ALA A 87 -18.10 8.48 37.55
C ALA A 87 -17.48 7.74 36.35
N THR A 88 -18.03 6.57 36.01
CA THR A 88 -17.67 5.77 34.84
C THR A 88 -18.92 5.08 34.29
N SER A 89 -18.93 4.82 32.98
CA SER A 89 -20.00 4.07 32.34
C SER A 89 -19.42 3.23 31.18
N THR A 90 -20.22 2.31 30.68
CA THR A 90 -19.82 1.43 29.57
C THR A 90 -20.76 1.61 28.38
N ILE A 91 -20.28 1.22 27.21
CA ILE A 91 -21.05 1.19 25.96
C ILE A 91 -20.91 -0.16 25.26
N GLN A 92 -21.93 -0.52 24.49
CA GLN A 92 -21.88 -1.60 23.49
C GLN A 92 -22.24 -0.99 22.14
N THR A 93 -21.33 -1.09 21.19
CA THR A 93 -21.42 -0.34 19.90
C THR A 93 -21.87 -1.21 18.74
N ARG A 94 -21.85 -2.53 18.90
CA ARG A 94 -22.28 -3.51 17.90
C ARG A 94 -23.17 -4.57 18.54
N SER A 95 -24.16 -5.06 17.81
CA SER A 95 -24.97 -6.18 18.26
C SER A 95 -24.09 -7.40 18.50
N GLY A 96 -24.17 -7.97 19.72
CA GLY A 96 -23.31 -9.07 20.13
C GLY A 96 -21.83 -8.74 20.35
N GLY A 97 -21.44 -7.47 20.20
CA GLY A 97 -20.09 -6.99 20.49
C GLY A 97 -19.79 -6.88 21.99
N PRO A 98 -18.53 -6.67 22.36
CA PRO A 98 -18.14 -6.49 23.76
C PRO A 98 -18.71 -5.19 24.34
N THR A 99 -18.98 -5.20 25.63
CA THR A 99 -19.23 -3.99 26.41
C THR A 99 -17.88 -3.49 26.93
N PHE A 100 -17.56 -2.22 26.70
CA PHE A 100 -16.30 -1.62 27.09
C PHE A 100 -16.49 -0.24 27.72
N LEU A 101 -15.46 0.26 28.39
CA LEU A 101 -15.49 1.56 29.05
C LEU A 101 -15.79 2.66 28.04
N ARG A 102 -16.70 3.58 28.38
CA ARG A 102 -17.06 4.73 27.56
C ARG A 102 -15.84 5.67 27.38
N PRO A 103 -15.44 6.00 26.14
CA PRO A 103 -14.33 6.92 25.89
C PRO A 103 -14.71 8.37 26.21
N ASN A 104 -14.26 8.87 27.36
CA ASN A 104 -14.58 10.22 27.83
C ASN A 104 -13.55 11.25 27.38
N GLY A 105 -13.85 11.96 26.30
CA GLY A 105 -13.04 13.04 25.74
C GLY A 105 -12.26 12.68 24.48
N SER A 106 -11.62 13.67 23.87
CA SER A 106 -10.92 13.54 22.57
C SER A 106 -9.79 12.50 22.60
N GLY A 107 -8.95 12.51 23.66
CA GLY A 107 -7.85 11.56 23.82
C GLY A 107 -8.32 10.11 23.90
N PRO A 108 -9.20 9.76 24.87
CA PRO A 108 -9.79 8.42 24.96
C PRO A 108 -10.54 7.98 23.71
N GLY A 109 -11.22 8.89 23.01
CA GLY A 109 -11.91 8.57 21.74
C GLY A 109 -10.93 8.13 20.65
N ARG A 110 -9.86 8.88 20.42
CA ARG A 110 -8.81 8.52 19.47
C ARG A 110 -8.07 7.23 19.85
N ALA A 111 -7.85 7.01 21.16
CA ALA A 111 -7.29 5.76 21.64
C ALA A 111 -8.22 4.57 21.37
N ALA A 112 -9.52 4.71 21.62
CA ALA A 112 -10.51 3.67 21.34
C ALA A 112 -10.58 3.34 19.84
N LEU A 113 -10.55 4.35 18.95
CA LEU A 113 -10.44 4.15 17.50
C LEU A 113 -9.15 3.40 17.14
N SER A 114 -8.02 3.82 17.69
CA SER A 114 -6.72 3.19 17.42
C SER A 114 -6.72 1.72 17.85
N MET A 115 -7.27 1.40 19.03
CA MET A 115 -7.39 0.04 19.54
C MET A 115 -8.44 -0.79 18.77
N SER A 116 -9.48 -0.12 18.24
CA SER A 116 -10.44 -0.76 17.32
C SER A 116 -9.76 -1.24 16.02
N LEU A 117 -8.80 -0.49 15.51
CA LEU A 117 -8.03 -0.85 14.33
C LEU A 117 -7.02 -1.97 14.61
N THR A 118 -6.29 -1.90 15.72
CA THR A 118 -5.27 -2.91 16.08
C THR A 118 -5.86 -4.18 16.63
N GLY A 119 -7.03 -4.11 17.26
CA GLY A 119 -7.66 -5.22 17.98
C GLY A 119 -7.23 -5.31 19.44
N ASP A 120 -6.57 -4.29 19.96
CA ASP A 120 -6.11 -4.22 21.33
C ASP A 120 -7.26 -3.99 22.32
N LYS A 121 -6.92 -4.07 23.60
CA LYS A 121 -7.87 -3.85 24.70
C LYS A 121 -8.01 -2.36 25.02
N PHE A 122 -9.23 -1.90 25.23
CA PHE A 122 -9.54 -0.55 25.69
C PHE A 122 -10.22 -0.58 27.07
N PRO A 123 -9.80 0.25 28.03
CA PRO A 123 -8.58 1.06 28.03
C PRO A 123 -7.35 0.20 28.40
N ASN A 124 -6.36 0.16 27.53
CA ASN A 124 -5.09 -0.56 27.76
C ASN A 124 -5.26 -2.06 28.16
N ALA A 125 -4.26 -2.63 28.84
CA ALA A 125 -4.22 -4.05 29.18
C ALA A 125 -5.37 -4.53 30.12
N THR A 126 -6.00 -3.62 30.86
CA THR A 126 -7.08 -3.95 31.83
C THR A 126 -8.47 -3.99 31.19
N GLY A 127 -8.64 -3.44 29.98
CA GLY A 127 -9.90 -3.43 29.25
C GLY A 127 -10.23 -4.71 28.50
N VAL A 128 -11.18 -4.60 27.58
CA VAL A 128 -11.59 -5.67 26.66
C VAL A 128 -11.13 -5.37 25.24
N ALA A 129 -10.92 -6.40 24.41
CA ALA A 129 -10.57 -6.23 23.01
C ALA A 129 -11.72 -5.56 22.24
N VAL A 130 -11.40 -4.50 21.50
CA VAL A 130 -12.41 -3.65 20.84
C VAL A 130 -12.30 -3.64 19.32
N LYS A 131 -11.74 -4.68 18.71
CA LYS A 131 -11.57 -4.76 17.25
C LYS A 131 -12.88 -4.52 16.50
N GLY A 132 -12.89 -3.52 15.60
CA GLY A 132 -14.04 -3.18 14.78
C GLY A 132 -15.23 -2.59 15.55
N GLN A 133 -15.03 -2.08 16.78
CA GLN A 133 -16.10 -1.51 17.60
C GLN A 133 -16.27 0.00 17.38
N VAL A 134 -15.27 0.69 16.85
CA VAL A 134 -15.27 2.15 16.60
C VAL A 134 -14.76 2.41 15.19
N ASP A 135 -15.48 3.22 14.42
CA ASP A 135 -15.13 3.57 13.03
C ASP A 135 -14.57 4.99 12.92
N PHE A 136 -14.99 5.90 13.79
CA PHE A 136 -14.45 7.26 13.85
C PHE A 136 -14.40 7.78 15.29
N ALA A 137 -13.55 8.80 15.50
CA ALA A 137 -13.49 9.48 16.79
C ALA A 137 -13.79 10.98 16.61
N ARG A 138 -14.58 11.55 17.53
CA ARG A 138 -14.74 12.99 17.68
C ARG A 138 -13.52 13.54 18.41
N SER A 139 -12.98 14.68 17.94
CA SER A 139 -11.83 15.33 18.57
C SER A 139 -11.92 16.85 18.49
N SER A 140 -11.79 17.51 19.62
CA SER A 140 -11.68 18.97 19.71
C SER A 140 -10.21 19.45 19.73
N GLY A 141 -9.29 18.63 19.23
CA GLY A 141 -7.88 18.94 19.05
C GLY A 141 -7.22 18.07 17.99
N GLY A 142 -6.06 18.49 17.52
CA GLY A 142 -5.27 17.76 16.53
C GLY A 142 -4.59 16.50 17.09
N PRO A 143 -3.79 15.82 16.26
CA PRO A 143 -3.09 14.60 16.62
C PRO A 143 -2.10 14.82 17.77
N SER A 144 -1.95 13.81 18.62
CA SER A 144 -0.91 13.76 19.65
C SER A 144 0.31 12.96 19.20
N THR A 145 0.12 12.07 18.22
CA THR A 145 1.13 11.18 17.66
C THR A 145 1.32 11.49 16.17
N SER A 146 2.58 11.62 15.75
CA SER A 146 2.92 11.80 14.34
C SER A 146 2.66 10.52 13.55
N GLY A 147 2.29 10.66 12.28
CA GLY A 147 2.02 9.55 11.37
C GLY A 147 0.96 9.91 10.34
N ASN A 148 0.49 8.92 9.61
CA ASN A 148 -0.53 9.07 8.56
C ASN A 148 -1.62 8.00 8.64
N THR A 149 -1.73 7.30 9.76
CA THR A 149 -2.72 6.22 9.97
C THR A 149 -4.13 6.78 10.15
N LEU A 150 -4.22 7.95 10.76
CA LEU A 150 -5.47 8.64 11.04
C LEU A 150 -5.52 9.97 10.31
N THR A 151 -6.66 10.28 9.69
CA THR A 151 -6.96 11.58 9.10
C THR A 151 -7.96 12.32 9.98
N TYR A 152 -7.59 13.52 10.38
CA TYR A 152 -8.40 14.47 11.14
C TYR A 152 -9.09 15.39 10.15
N ILE A 153 -10.35 15.14 9.89
CA ILE A 153 -11.17 15.88 8.93
C ILE A 153 -11.82 17.05 9.67
N PRO A 154 -11.62 18.32 9.27
CA PRO A 154 -12.30 19.47 9.86
C PRO A 154 -13.82 19.29 9.76
N PHE A 155 -14.50 19.47 10.88
CA PHE A 155 -15.94 19.32 11.00
C PHE A 155 -16.63 20.67 11.21
N ALA A 156 -16.07 21.50 12.09
CA ALA A 156 -16.58 22.82 12.41
C ALA A 156 -15.50 23.66 13.08
N ARG A 157 -15.74 24.96 13.18
CA ARG A 157 -14.93 25.88 13.95
C ARG A 157 -15.58 26.14 15.31
N ASP A 158 -14.80 25.92 16.39
CA ASP A 158 -15.14 26.22 17.79
C ASP A 158 -14.17 27.25 18.33
N ALA A 159 -14.45 27.75 19.52
CA ALA A 159 -13.49 28.51 20.32
C ALA A 159 -13.49 28.01 21.76
N VAL A 160 -12.37 28.22 22.47
CA VAL A 160 -12.31 27.97 23.90
C VAL A 160 -12.42 29.32 24.63
N GLY A 161 -13.50 29.48 25.38
CA GLY A 161 -13.72 30.61 26.26
C GLY A 161 -13.38 30.23 27.70
N VAL A 162 -13.49 31.22 28.60
CA VAL A 162 -13.40 31.01 30.03
C VAL A 162 -14.75 31.34 30.66
N ALA A 163 -15.44 30.31 31.13
CA ALA A 163 -16.67 30.50 31.89
C ALA A 163 -16.30 30.90 33.34
N VAL A 164 -16.96 31.93 33.83
CA VAL A 164 -16.66 32.56 35.12
C VAL A 164 -17.93 32.82 35.92
N ARG A 165 -17.78 32.96 37.23
CA ARG A 165 -18.85 33.48 38.09
C ARG A 165 -18.31 34.64 38.94
N GLY A 166 -19.02 35.77 38.95
CA GLY A 166 -18.64 37.01 39.61
C GLY A 166 -18.07 38.04 38.64
N SER A 167 -18.52 39.30 38.77
CA SER A 167 -18.18 40.43 37.88
C SER A 167 -16.71 40.87 37.93
N ALA A 168 -15.98 40.47 38.97
CA ALA A 168 -14.53 40.71 39.05
C ALA A 168 -13.75 40.01 37.91
N LEU A 169 -14.37 39.03 37.25
CA LEU A 169 -13.79 38.19 36.19
C LEU A 169 -14.36 38.50 34.80
N ASP A 170 -15.15 39.54 34.62
CA ASP A 170 -15.78 39.89 33.32
C ASP A 170 -14.75 40.09 32.20
N THR A 171 -13.53 40.50 32.57
CA THR A 171 -12.43 40.71 31.62
C THR A 171 -11.14 40.07 32.14
N LEU A 172 -10.51 39.26 31.30
CA LEU A 172 -9.26 38.57 31.63
C LEU A 172 -8.23 38.76 30.51
N THR A 173 -6.92 38.76 30.89
CA THR A 173 -5.83 38.70 29.92
C THR A 173 -5.24 37.29 29.87
N VAL A 174 -4.49 36.99 28.80
CA VAL A 174 -3.78 35.69 28.67
C VAL A 174 -2.77 35.50 29.77
N ASP A 175 -2.03 36.59 30.15
CA ASP A 175 -1.06 36.54 31.22
C ASP A 175 -1.71 36.26 32.58
N GLN A 176 -2.87 36.89 32.87
CA GLN A 176 -3.62 36.57 34.08
C GLN A 176 -4.07 35.10 34.11
N LEU A 177 -4.54 34.57 32.99
CA LEU A 177 -4.91 33.15 32.88
C LEU A 177 -3.70 32.24 33.07
N HIS A 178 -2.54 32.57 32.47
CA HIS A 178 -1.28 31.85 32.69
C HIS A 178 -0.95 31.78 34.19
N ASP A 179 -0.92 32.95 34.86
CA ASP A 179 -0.56 33.06 36.28
C ASP A 179 -1.53 32.32 37.20
N ILE A 180 -2.84 32.39 36.89
CA ILE A 180 -3.90 31.68 37.66
C ILE A 180 -3.65 30.16 37.62
N TYR A 181 -3.36 29.60 36.44
CA TYR A 181 -3.23 28.17 36.28
C TYR A 181 -1.84 27.60 36.55
N THR A 182 -0.81 28.44 36.64
CA THR A 182 0.57 28.03 37.04
C THR A 182 0.71 27.86 38.56
N SER A 183 -0.08 28.59 39.37
CA SER A 183 0.07 28.60 40.82
C SER A 183 -0.44 27.31 41.49
N GLY A 184 0.30 26.84 42.46
CA GLY A 184 -0.04 25.70 43.28
C GLY A 184 -1.28 25.87 44.17
N ASP A 185 -1.55 27.08 44.66
CA ASP A 185 -2.76 27.35 45.45
C ASP A 185 -3.56 28.52 44.85
N THR A 186 -4.56 28.15 44.05
CA THR A 186 -5.47 29.12 43.41
C THR A 186 -6.38 29.82 44.43
N ARG A 187 -6.61 29.23 45.61
CA ARG A 187 -7.43 29.83 46.69
C ARG A 187 -6.76 31.02 47.33
N LEU A 188 -5.45 31.15 47.22
CA LEU A 188 -4.68 32.31 47.71
C LEU A 188 -4.55 33.43 46.69
N LYS A 189 -5.00 33.21 45.42
CA LYS A 189 -4.99 34.25 44.41
C LYS A 189 -6.20 35.15 44.52
N VAL A 190 -5.98 36.42 44.36
CA VAL A 190 -7.02 37.46 44.37
C VAL A 190 -6.88 38.30 43.11
N LEU A 191 -7.95 38.44 42.34
CA LEU A 191 -8.03 39.34 41.19
C LEU A 191 -9.22 40.30 41.39
N ASN A 192 -8.95 41.60 41.26
CA ASN A 192 -9.97 42.63 41.45
C ASN A 192 -10.73 42.52 42.79
N GLY A 193 -10.04 42.08 43.85
CA GLY A 193 -10.62 41.87 45.19
C GLY A 193 -11.40 40.55 45.36
N GLN A 194 -11.48 39.71 44.35
CA GLN A 194 -12.17 38.41 44.37
C GLN A 194 -11.15 37.28 44.54
N THR A 195 -11.38 36.39 45.52
CA THR A 195 -10.63 35.13 45.65
C THR A 195 -11.00 34.20 44.50
N LEU A 196 -10.01 33.55 43.88
CA LEU A 196 -10.15 32.74 42.68
C LEU A 196 -10.26 31.26 43.00
N HIS A 197 -11.17 30.59 42.30
CA HIS A 197 -11.45 29.14 42.37
C HIS A 197 -11.34 28.52 40.96
N ALA A 198 -10.11 28.36 40.46
CA ALA A 198 -9.85 27.81 39.15
C ALA A 198 -10.03 26.29 39.14
N VAL A 199 -10.72 25.76 38.11
CA VAL A 199 -10.85 24.33 37.84
C VAL A 199 -10.51 24.03 36.39
N LEU A 200 -10.21 22.80 36.06
CA LEU A 200 -9.91 22.35 34.70
C LEU A 200 -10.82 21.20 34.30
N PRO A 201 -11.12 21.02 33.02
CA PRO A 201 -11.72 19.77 32.54
C PRO A 201 -10.85 18.55 32.88
N GLN A 202 -11.46 17.36 32.92
CA GLN A 202 -10.79 16.09 33.21
C GLN A 202 -9.61 15.83 32.25
N ALA A 203 -8.69 14.98 32.67
CA ALA A 203 -7.60 14.51 31.82
C ALA A 203 -8.16 13.82 30.55
N GLY A 204 -7.52 14.06 29.40
CA GLY A 204 -7.98 13.57 28.10
C GLY A 204 -8.96 14.51 27.37
N SER A 205 -9.46 15.56 28.03
CA SER A 205 -10.24 16.62 27.39
C SER A 205 -9.42 17.37 26.33
N GLY A 206 -9.99 17.54 25.14
CA GLY A 206 -9.39 18.37 24.09
C GLY A 206 -9.43 19.86 24.44
N THR A 207 -10.48 20.33 25.13
CA THR A 207 -10.61 21.71 25.60
C THR A 207 -9.55 22.04 26.63
N ARG A 208 -9.30 21.17 27.61
CA ARG A 208 -8.19 21.31 28.57
C ARG A 208 -6.84 21.46 27.86
N LYS A 209 -6.51 20.51 27.00
CA LYS A 209 -5.23 20.52 26.28
C LYS A 209 -5.04 21.78 25.43
N PHE A 210 -6.11 22.19 24.73
CA PHE A 210 -6.08 23.38 23.88
C PHE A 210 -5.93 24.65 24.71
N PHE A 211 -6.71 24.78 25.79
CA PHE A 211 -6.64 25.93 26.68
C PHE A 211 -5.25 26.10 27.33
N LEU A 212 -4.69 25.02 27.87
CA LEU A 212 -3.34 25.09 28.45
C LEU A 212 -2.30 25.59 27.43
N ALA A 213 -2.35 25.06 26.19
CA ALA A 213 -1.47 25.55 25.12
C ALA A 213 -1.70 27.03 24.79
N ALA A 214 -2.98 27.47 24.74
CA ALA A 214 -3.34 28.87 24.47
C ALA A 214 -2.79 29.87 25.51
N ILE A 215 -2.67 29.45 26.76
CA ILE A 215 -2.11 30.25 27.85
C ILE A 215 -0.62 29.93 28.14
N GLY A 216 0.07 29.20 27.23
CA GLY A 216 1.50 28.89 27.35
C GLY A 216 1.85 27.82 28.40
N LEU A 217 0.89 26.97 28.78
CA LEU A 217 1.07 25.88 29.75
C LEU A 217 0.95 24.49 29.07
N THR A 218 1.37 23.49 29.82
CA THR A 218 1.27 22.08 29.45
C THR A 218 0.73 21.25 30.62
N GLU A 219 0.42 19.98 30.41
CA GLU A 219 0.03 19.06 31.50
C GLU A 219 1.12 18.87 32.56
N THR A 220 2.38 19.23 32.27
CA THR A 220 3.51 19.14 33.20
C THR A 220 3.84 20.46 33.89
N THR A 221 3.35 21.61 33.37
CA THR A 221 3.62 22.94 33.92
C THR A 221 2.41 23.57 34.58
N VAL A 222 1.19 23.06 34.32
CA VAL A 222 0.01 23.46 35.08
C VAL A 222 0.07 22.91 36.50
N SER A 223 -0.47 23.66 37.47
CA SER A 223 -0.50 23.19 38.85
C SER A 223 -1.31 21.91 39.03
N SER A 224 -0.72 20.92 39.71
CA SER A 224 -1.38 19.67 40.07
C SER A 224 -2.46 19.82 41.15
N GLU A 225 -2.53 20.96 41.80
CA GLU A 225 -3.51 21.24 42.87
C GLU A 225 -4.85 21.78 42.31
N ILE A 226 -4.89 22.13 41.03
CA ILE A 226 -6.14 22.60 40.39
C ILE A 226 -7.09 21.42 40.23
N PRO A 227 -8.28 21.50 40.86
CA PRO A 227 -9.26 20.40 40.77
C PRO A 227 -9.78 20.24 39.34
N THR A 228 -10.25 19.02 39.01
CA THR A 228 -10.83 18.71 37.72
C THR A 228 -12.32 18.47 37.82
N VAL A 229 -13.05 18.89 36.78
CA VAL A 229 -14.48 18.64 36.59
C VAL A 229 -14.71 18.00 35.21
N GLN A 230 -15.89 17.45 35.00
CA GLN A 230 -16.29 17.01 33.65
C GLN A 230 -16.35 18.24 32.71
N GLU A 231 -15.83 18.09 31.51
CA GLU A 231 -15.83 19.10 30.44
C GLU A 231 -17.24 19.64 30.19
N ASN A 232 -17.39 20.93 29.95
CA ASN A 232 -18.65 21.62 29.64
C ASN A 232 -19.76 21.46 30.71
N GLN A 233 -19.39 21.32 31.98
CA GLN A 233 -20.28 21.19 33.14
C GLN A 233 -20.24 22.44 34.04
N GLY A 234 -20.90 23.52 33.62
CA GLY A 234 -20.90 24.78 34.36
C GLY A 234 -21.43 24.68 35.78
N ASN A 235 -22.46 23.88 36.03
CA ASN A 235 -23.04 23.70 37.39
C ASN A 235 -22.04 23.08 38.38
N ALA A 236 -21.15 22.18 37.88
CA ALA A 236 -20.13 21.54 38.70
C ALA A 236 -18.89 22.41 38.90
N ALA A 237 -18.58 23.29 37.95
CA ALA A 237 -17.38 24.10 37.93
C ALA A 237 -17.57 25.47 38.60
N LEU A 238 -18.74 26.10 38.43
CA LEU A 238 -18.99 27.52 38.78
C LEU A 238 -19.92 27.60 39.99
N THR A 239 -19.49 27.01 41.11
CA THR A 239 -20.30 26.86 42.33
C THR A 239 -20.32 28.13 43.22
N GLU A 240 -19.35 29.01 43.09
CA GLU A 240 -19.18 30.23 43.90
C GLU A 240 -18.55 31.35 43.10
N ASP A 241 -18.66 32.59 43.61
CA ASP A 241 -18.03 33.76 42.96
C ASP A 241 -16.51 33.64 43.02
N GLY A 242 -15.84 33.98 41.91
CA GLY A 242 -14.41 33.72 41.72
C GLY A 242 -14.09 32.40 41.02
N ALA A 243 -15.08 31.55 40.81
CA ALA A 243 -14.89 30.31 40.06
C ALA A 243 -14.67 30.60 38.56
N LEU A 244 -13.73 29.85 37.94
CA LEU A 244 -13.45 29.93 36.50
C LEU A 244 -13.03 28.57 35.93
N VAL A 245 -13.46 28.30 34.68
CA VAL A 245 -13.17 27.05 33.98
C VAL A 245 -13.10 27.30 32.47
N PRO A 246 -12.13 26.71 31.74
CA PRO A 246 -12.17 26.70 30.28
C PRO A 246 -13.36 25.90 29.76
N PHE A 247 -14.06 26.45 28.75
CA PHE A 247 -15.31 25.93 28.23
C PHE A 247 -15.33 26.04 26.70
N SER A 248 -15.92 25.06 25.99
CA SER A 248 -16.24 25.21 24.57
C SER A 248 -17.31 26.30 24.41
N VAL A 249 -17.03 27.30 23.59
CA VAL A 249 -18.00 28.38 23.33
C VAL A 249 -19.23 27.85 22.60
N GLY A 250 -19.05 26.95 21.65
CA GLY A 250 -20.15 26.27 20.97
C GLY A 250 -21.06 25.53 21.95
N SER A 251 -20.48 24.70 22.85
CA SER A 251 -21.25 24.01 23.89
C SER A 251 -21.96 24.97 24.84
N TRP A 252 -21.33 26.09 25.22
CA TRP A 252 -21.96 27.12 26.04
C TRP A 252 -23.17 27.74 25.36
N ILE A 253 -23.04 28.08 24.06
CA ILE A 253 -24.13 28.62 23.23
C ILE A 253 -25.29 27.61 23.13
N ALA A 254 -24.99 26.36 22.80
CA ALA A 254 -26.00 25.30 22.64
C ALA A 254 -26.80 25.06 23.92
N GLN A 255 -26.13 24.99 25.09
CA GLN A 255 -26.74 24.81 26.39
C GLN A 255 -27.68 26.01 26.71
N ASN A 256 -27.18 27.23 26.62
CA ASN A 256 -27.90 28.43 27.00
C ASN A 256 -29.02 28.80 26.01
N ASN A 257 -28.95 28.37 24.76
CA ASN A 257 -30.03 28.50 23.79
C ASN A 257 -31.06 27.36 23.89
N GLY A 258 -30.90 26.40 24.79
CA GLY A 258 -31.80 25.25 24.97
C GLY A 258 -31.77 24.25 23.83
N ILE A 259 -30.67 24.21 23.04
CA ILE A 259 -30.47 23.26 21.94
C ILE A 259 -29.90 21.96 22.46
N ALA A 260 -28.86 22.01 23.32
CA ALA A 260 -28.26 20.86 24.01
C ALA A 260 -28.77 20.76 25.46
N PRO A 261 -28.57 19.60 26.14
CA PRO A 261 -28.78 19.48 27.56
C PRO A 261 -28.02 20.54 28.35
N ASP A 262 -28.72 21.28 29.23
CA ASP A 262 -28.13 22.44 29.92
C ASP A 262 -27.52 22.03 31.27
N TYR A 263 -26.20 21.81 31.27
CA TYR A 263 -25.38 21.54 32.45
C TYR A 263 -24.82 22.81 33.11
N SER A 264 -25.22 23.99 32.67
CA SER A 264 -24.79 25.28 33.18
C SER A 264 -25.94 26.11 33.77
N LYS A 265 -27.17 25.63 33.68
CA LYS A 265 -28.39 26.36 34.03
C LYS A 265 -28.36 26.98 35.43
N THR A 266 -27.99 26.24 36.45
CA THR A 266 -27.95 26.73 37.84
C THR A 266 -26.87 27.76 38.02
N ALA A 267 -25.69 27.54 37.43
CA ALA A 267 -24.57 28.48 37.46
C ALA A 267 -24.90 29.80 36.77
N VAL A 268 -25.54 29.72 35.57
CA VAL A 268 -25.98 30.88 34.80
C VAL A 268 -27.03 31.67 35.55
N ALA A 269 -28.02 31.00 36.17
CA ALA A 269 -29.01 31.65 37.05
C ALA A 269 -28.36 32.34 38.27
N ALA A 270 -27.19 31.93 38.68
CA ALA A 270 -26.40 32.52 39.74
C ALA A 270 -25.33 33.53 39.22
N GLY A 271 -25.44 33.97 37.95
CA GLY A 271 -24.58 35.00 37.36
C GLY A 271 -23.36 34.51 36.60
N ALA A 272 -23.22 33.19 36.35
CA ALA A 272 -22.13 32.72 35.54
C ALA A 272 -22.28 33.10 34.05
N HIS A 273 -21.17 33.44 33.41
CA HIS A 273 -21.10 33.89 32.01
C HIS A 273 -19.74 33.56 31.39
N LEU A 274 -19.57 33.82 30.11
CA LEU A 274 -18.25 33.76 29.47
C LEU A 274 -17.53 35.10 29.61
N ALA A 275 -16.34 35.10 30.16
CA ALA A 275 -15.49 36.28 30.26
C ALA A 275 -15.08 36.80 28.87
N SER A 276 -14.95 38.10 28.73
CA SER A 276 -14.22 38.70 27.61
C SER A 276 -12.71 38.52 27.83
N VAL A 277 -11.98 38.12 26.80
CA VAL A 277 -10.54 37.90 26.89
C VAL A 277 -9.82 38.90 25.99
N GLN A 278 -8.80 39.56 26.55
CA GLN A 278 -7.88 40.35 25.75
C GLN A 278 -6.98 39.39 24.95
N LEU A 279 -7.25 39.33 23.66
CA LEU A 279 -6.52 38.46 22.73
C LEU A 279 -5.11 39.00 22.50
N PRO A 280 -4.10 38.15 22.20
CA PRO A 280 -2.75 38.60 21.92
C PRO A 280 -2.70 39.63 20.78
N GLY A 281 -2.10 40.78 21.06
CA GLY A 281 -2.00 41.92 20.13
C GLY A 281 -3.17 42.92 20.16
N ASP A 282 -4.25 42.62 20.87
CA ASP A 282 -5.40 43.52 21.00
C ASP A 282 -5.22 44.52 22.13
N THR A 283 -5.83 45.71 21.98
CA THR A 283 -5.85 46.77 23.00
C THR A 283 -7.04 46.64 23.95
N GLY A 284 -8.01 45.81 23.66
CA GLY A 284 -9.21 45.58 24.47
C GLY A 284 -9.60 44.09 24.50
N ALA A 285 -10.49 43.75 25.42
CA ALA A 285 -10.99 42.41 25.55
C ALA A 285 -12.16 42.15 24.58
N THR A 286 -12.20 40.97 23.98
CA THR A 286 -13.25 40.52 23.06
C THR A 286 -14.10 39.47 23.75
N SER A 287 -15.43 39.65 23.73
CA SER A 287 -16.37 38.64 24.18
C SER A 287 -16.45 37.49 23.16
N PRO A 288 -16.45 36.21 23.58
CA PRO A 288 -16.60 35.10 22.68
C PRO A 288 -18.03 34.96 22.11
N VAL A 289 -19.02 35.59 22.75
CA VAL A 289 -20.44 35.52 22.36
C VAL A 289 -21.08 36.89 22.32
N THR A 290 -22.13 37.01 21.49
CA THR A 290 -23.04 38.14 21.47
C THR A 290 -24.50 37.65 21.46
N THR A 291 -25.44 38.50 21.77
CA THR A 291 -26.88 38.18 21.76
C THR A 291 -27.52 38.77 20.52
N VAL A 292 -28.11 37.93 19.69
CA VAL A 292 -28.89 38.31 18.51
C VAL A 292 -30.28 37.69 18.62
N ASN A 293 -31.32 38.53 18.58
CA ASN A 293 -32.72 38.09 18.72
C ASN A 293 -33.00 37.21 19.95
N GLY A 294 -32.36 37.54 21.08
CA GLY A 294 -32.52 36.84 22.35
C GLY A 294 -31.75 35.50 22.45
N LYS A 295 -30.91 35.17 21.47
CA LYS A 295 -30.08 33.96 21.45
C LYS A 295 -28.61 34.35 21.47
N LEU A 296 -27.81 33.56 22.19
CA LEU A 296 -26.36 33.65 22.11
C LEU A 296 -25.87 33.18 20.73
N THR A 297 -24.95 33.94 20.16
CA THR A 297 -24.32 33.63 18.88
C THR A 297 -22.80 33.80 18.97
N PRO A 298 -22.01 33.06 18.17
CA PRO A 298 -20.55 33.19 18.12
C PRO A 298 -20.12 34.60 17.68
N VAL A 299 -19.04 35.14 18.25
CA VAL A 299 -18.34 36.31 17.72
C VAL A 299 -17.23 35.83 16.79
N GLY A 300 -17.38 36.08 15.47
CA GLY A 300 -16.48 35.58 14.44
C GLY A 300 -15.01 35.87 14.73
N GLY A 301 -14.65 37.12 15.07
CA GLY A 301 -13.27 37.49 15.39
C GLY A 301 -12.65 36.72 16.55
N TYR A 302 -13.45 36.27 17.52
CA TYR A 302 -12.97 35.39 18.60
C TYR A 302 -12.75 33.95 18.11
N PHE A 303 -13.66 33.41 17.29
CA PHE A 303 -13.55 32.06 16.74
C PHE A 303 -12.44 31.94 15.70
N GLU A 304 -12.16 32.99 14.94
CA GLU A 304 -11.09 33.02 13.94
C GLU A 304 -9.71 33.28 14.55
N ASN A 305 -9.65 33.74 15.83
CA ASN A 305 -8.40 34.01 16.50
C ASN A 305 -7.52 32.76 16.62
N ALA A 306 -6.22 32.91 16.32
CA ALA A 306 -5.27 31.78 16.29
C ALA A 306 -5.00 31.16 17.68
N THR A 307 -5.24 31.92 18.78
CA THR A 307 -4.97 31.48 20.16
C THR A 307 -6.15 30.73 20.76
N PHE A 308 -7.39 31.23 20.60
CA PHE A 308 -8.57 30.67 21.24
C PHE A 308 -9.55 30.00 20.27
N GLY A 309 -9.50 30.33 18.98
CA GLY A 309 -10.25 29.62 17.94
C GLY A 309 -9.57 28.29 17.55
N ARG A 310 -10.37 27.26 17.32
CA ARG A 310 -9.87 25.93 16.97
C ARG A 310 -10.78 25.22 16.00
N ASP A 311 -10.22 24.37 15.16
CA ASP A 311 -11.00 23.39 14.43
C ASP A 311 -11.32 22.20 15.34
N VAL A 312 -12.54 21.68 15.21
CA VAL A 312 -12.94 20.40 15.75
C VAL A 312 -13.03 19.39 14.61
N TYR A 313 -12.73 18.13 14.89
CA TYR A 313 -12.46 17.12 13.88
C TYR A 313 -13.29 15.87 14.07
N ASN A 314 -13.65 15.24 12.95
CA ASN A 314 -13.93 13.82 12.89
C ASN A 314 -12.65 13.10 12.44
N VAL A 315 -12.23 12.10 13.21
CA VAL A 315 -10.99 11.36 12.98
C VAL A 315 -11.33 9.99 12.45
N VAL A 316 -10.82 9.66 11.28
CA VAL A 316 -11.09 8.40 10.57
C VAL A 316 -9.79 7.70 10.18
N PRO A 317 -9.79 6.37 9.96
CA PRO A 317 -8.63 5.68 9.41
C PRO A 317 -8.32 6.18 7.99
N SER A 318 -7.12 6.68 7.75
CA SER A 318 -6.73 7.28 6.45
C SER A 318 -6.96 6.34 5.27
N ARG A 319 -6.73 5.04 5.48
CA ARG A 319 -6.90 4.02 4.44
C ARG A 319 -8.36 3.67 4.16
N ALA A 320 -9.25 3.91 5.12
CA ALA A 320 -10.69 3.70 4.92
C ALA A 320 -11.30 4.77 4.00
N ILE A 321 -10.67 5.93 3.87
CA ILE A 321 -11.13 7.03 3.02
C ILE A 321 -10.27 7.24 1.76
N ASP A 322 -9.32 6.37 1.48
CA ASP A 322 -8.52 6.37 0.23
C ASP A 322 -9.17 5.41 -0.78
N PRO A 323 -9.76 5.90 -1.89
CA PRO A 323 -10.42 5.05 -2.89
C PRO A 323 -9.50 4.02 -3.57
N SER A 324 -8.18 4.19 -3.47
CA SER A 324 -7.21 3.22 -3.99
C SER A 324 -6.88 2.10 -3.01
N SER A 325 -7.29 2.23 -1.75
CA SER A 325 -7.01 1.28 -0.67
C SER A 325 -7.89 0.05 -0.74
N VAL A 326 -7.34 -1.12 -0.39
CA VAL A 326 -8.13 -2.37 -0.18
C VAL A 326 -9.04 -2.29 1.05
N PHE A 327 -8.83 -1.29 1.91
CA PHE A 327 -9.64 -1.01 3.10
C PHE A 327 -10.63 0.14 2.89
N PHE A 328 -10.81 0.58 1.64
CA PHE A 328 -11.73 1.67 1.33
C PHE A 328 -13.15 1.35 1.81
N ASP A 329 -13.66 2.20 2.68
CA ASP A 329 -15.04 2.18 3.15
C ASP A 329 -15.80 3.36 2.53
N LYS A 330 -16.63 3.04 1.55
CA LYS A 330 -17.41 4.06 0.83
C LYS A 330 -18.34 4.84 1.77
N ALA A 331 -18.88 4.22 2.82
CA ALA A 331 -19.77 4.88 3.75
C ALA A 331 -19.04 5.93 4.60
N LEU A 332 -17.84 5.61 5.10
CA LEU A 332 -16.99 6.60 5.77
C LEU A 332 -16.59 7.73 4.81
N TYR A 333 -16.23 7.40 3.58
CA TYR A 333 -15.89 8.42 2.58
C TYR A 333 -17.06 9.36 2.31
N ASP A 334 -18.25 8.82 2.01
CA ASP A 334 -19.43 9.61 1.66
C ASP A 334 -19.93 10.48 2.83
N VAL A 335 -19.76 10.03 4.07
CA VAL A 335 -20.19 10.80 5.25
C VAL A 335 -19.20 11.91 5.59
N PHE A 336 -17.89 11.66 5.50
CA PHE A 336 -16.90 12.56 6.10
C PHE A 336 -16.05 13.35 5.09
N VAL A 337 -15.95 12.92 3.82
CA VAL A 337 -14.97 13.47 2.87
C VAL A 337 -15.63 14.34 1.81
N THR A 338 -15.18 15.59 1.72
CA THR A 338 -15.47 16.49 0.58
C THR A 338 -14.23 16.54 -0.33
N SER A 339 -14.38 16.15 -1.60
CA SER A 339 -13.28 16.10 -2.57
C SER A 339 -13.78 16.29 -4.01
N GLY A 340 -13.23 17.25 -4.72
CA GLY A 340 -13.64 17.56 -6.09
C GLY A 340 -15.11 17.98 -6.16
N THR A 341 -15.93 17.20 -6.85
CA THR A 341 -17.39 17.39 -6.95
C THR A 341 -18.17 16.57 -5.91
N HIS A 342 -17.49 15.76 -5.11
CA HIS A 342 -18.10 14.99 -4.04
C HIS A 342 -18.20 15.84 -2.78
N GLU A 343 -19.41 15.96 -2.24
CA GLU A 343 -19.71 16.66 -0.99
C GLU A 343 -19.98 15.64 0.12
N ALA A 344 -19.32 15.81 1.26
CA ALA A 344 -19.57 14.99 2.43
C ALA A 344 -21.00 15.18 2.95
N ALA A 345 -21.66 14.12 3.36
CA ALA A 345 -22.99 14.24 3.95
C ALA A 345 -23.03 15.12 5.21
N LEU A 346 -21.92 15.25 5.92
CA LEU A 346 -21.73 16.17 7.06
C LEU A 346 -21.42 17.63 6.66
N ALA A 347 -21.21 17.92 5.38
CA ALA A 347 -20.96 19.27 4.86
C ALA A 347 -22.11 19.83 4.00
N THR A 348 -23.26 19.15 3.98
CA THR A 348 -24.46 19.64 3.26
C THR A 348 -25.11 20.82 3.99
N ASP A 349 -25.83 21.68 3.28
CA ASP A 349 -26.53 22.83 3.84
C ASP A 349 -27.41 22.44 5.06
N THR A 350 -28.02 21.26 5.04
CA THR A 350 -28.85 20.76 6.16
C THR A 350 -27.99 20.45 7.38
N ALA A 351 -26.84 19.81 7.18
CA ALA A 351 -25.90 19.50 8.27
C ALA A 351 -25.28 20.79 8.82
N GLU A 352 -24.86 21.70 7.96
CA GLU A 352 -24.29 23.00 8.33
C GLU A 352 -25.24 23.84 9.17
N LYS A 353 -26.56 23.82 8.86
CA LYS A 353 -27.57 24.49 9.68
C LYS A 353 -27.64 23.89 11.09
N VAL A 354 -27.60 22.56 11.21
CA VAL A 354 -27.56 21.89 12.52
C VAL A 354 -26.29 22.28 13.27
N ILE A 355 -25.14 22.28 12.62
CA ILE A 355 -23.85 22.68 13.21
C ILE A 355 -23.92 24.11 13.77
N ALA A 356 -24.46 25.03 12.97
CA ALA A 356 -24.62 26.42 13.40
C ALA A 356 -25.62 26.58 14.57
N ASP A 357 -26.71 25.82 14.60
CA ASP A 357 -27.68 25.83 15.70
C ASP A 357 -27.04 25.42 17.04
N PHE A 358 -26.00 24.58 17.00
CA PHE A 358 -25.20 24.17 18.16
C PHE A 358 -24.04 25.13 18.51
N GLY A 359 -24.00 26.33 17.88
CA GLY A 359 -23.07 27.40 18.23
C GLY A 359 -21.66 27.27 17.63
N PHE A 360 -21.48 26.42 16.62
CA PHE A 360 -20.24 26.31 15.84
C PHE A 360 -20.31 27.18 14.58
N LEU A 361 -19.15 27.58 14.04
CA LEU A 361 -19.08 28.18 12.71
C LEU A 361 -18.81 27.10 11.65
N ASN A 362 -19.46 27.28 10.50
CA ASN A 362 -19.18 26.49 9.32
C ASN A 362 -18.07 27.13 8.49
N GLU A 363 -17.17 26.31 7.99
CA GLU A 363 -16.03 26.72 7.21
C GLU A 363 -16.03 26.03 5.84
N SER A 364 -15.63 26.74 4.81
CA SER A 364 -15.59 26.22 3.44
C SER A 364 -14.62 25.03 3.24
N TYR A 365 -13.80 24.73 4.21
CA TYR A 365 -12.88 23.58 4.21
C TYR A 365 -13.39 22.37 5.01
N ASN A 366 -14.60 22.43 5.58
CA ASN A 366 -15.20 21.30 6.30
C ASN A 366 -15.31 20.07 5.37
N GLY A 367 -14.98 18.91 5.91
CA GLY A 367 -14.91 17.67 5.14
C GLY A 367 -13.62 17.49 4.33
N SER A 368 -12.74 18.48 4.26
CA SER A 368 -11.48 18.38 3.49
C SER A 368 -10.51 17.38 4.11
N VAL A 369 -9.87 16.59 3.25
CA VAL A 369 -8.72 15.72 3.61
C VAL A 369 -7.37 16.33 3.23
N ASN A 370 -7.36 17.55 2.69
CA ASN A 370 -6.15 18.25 2.28
C ASN A 370 -5.50 18.98 3.48
N PRO A 371 -4.24 18.68 3.85
CA PRO A 371 -3.55 19.39 4.93
C PRO A 371 -3.45 20.91 4.72
N ALA A 372 -3.39 21.39 3.46
CA ALA A 372 -3.44 22.81 3.16
C ALA A 372 -4.81 23.46 3.41
N LYS A 373 -5.84 22.66 3.70
CA LYS A 373 -7.19 23.05 4.05
C LYS A 373 -7.57 22.48 5.43
N HIS A 374 -6.71 22.71 6.42
CA HIS A 374 -6.91 22.41 7.84
C HIS A 374 -7.03 20.92 8.22
N ALA A 375 -7.06 19.97 7.28
CA ALA A 375 -6.96 18.55 7.62
C ALA A 375 -5.61 18.26 8.28
N LYS A 376 -5.58 17.28 9.20
CA LYS A 376 -4.32 16.86 9.85
C LYS A 376 -4.14 15.35 9.72
N LEU A 377 -2.89 14.92 9.64
CA LEU A 377 -2.52 13.51 9.67
C LEU A 377 -1.91 13.16 11.02
N GLY A 378 -2.26 12.02 11.56
CA GLY A 378 -1.77 11.50 12.83
C GLY A 378 -1.47 10.02 12.80
N GLY A 379 -0.67 9.55 13.74
CA GLY A 379 -0.45 8.13 14.00
C GLY A 379 -1.51 7.54 14.93
N LEU A 380 -1.34 6.26 15.26
CA LEU A 380 -2.16 5.59 16.28
C LEU A 380 -1.96 6.26 17.64
N GLU A 381 -3.03 6.55 18.32
CA GLU A 381 -3.06 7.30 19.59
C GLU A 381 -3.05 6.35 20.81
N VAL A 382 -2.10 5.42 20.82
CA VAL A 382 -1.91 4.46 21.91
C VAL A 382 -0.45 4.39 22.34
N SER A 383 -0.19 4.28 23.64
CA SER A 383 1.16 4.13 24.18
C SER A 383 1.65 2.68 24.02
N GLY A 384 2.93 2.51 23.69
CA GLY A 384 3.59 1.20 23.60
C GLY A 384 3.37 0.45 22.31
N ILE A 385 2.69 1.03 21.30
CA ILE A 385 2.63 0.48 19.95
C ILE A 385 3.81 1.01 19.14
N ASP A 386 4.50 0.10 18.44
CA ASP A 386 5.54 0.47 17.48
C ASP A 386 4.91 1.25 16.31
N THR A 387 5.33 2.50 16.13
CA THR A 387 4.88 3.38 15.05
C THR A 387 5.67 3.20 13.76
N ALA A 388 6.61 2.24 13.70
CA ALA A 388 7.40 2.00 12.50
C ALA A 388 6.54 1.45 11.35
N THR A 389 6.78 1.99 10.17
CA THR A 389 6.28 1.42 8.92
C THR A 389 7.18 0.26 8.48
N PRO A 390 6.70 -0.69 7.65
CA PRO A 390 7.50 -1.83 7.21
C PRO A 390 8.75 -1.40 6.40
N SER A 391 9.82 -2.20 6.48
CA SER A 391 10.95 -2.07 5.56
C SER A 391 10.54 -2.45 4.13
N ALA A 392 11.39 -2.13 3.13
CA ALA A 392 11.12 -2.47 1.75
C ALA A 392 11.06 -4.00 1.52
N PRO A 393 10.08 -4.52 0.77
CA PRO A 393 10.03 -5.92 0.37
C PRO A 393 11.16 -6.24 -0.62
N ALA A 394 11.55 -7.52 -0.76
CA ALA A 394 12.50 -7.91 -1.80
C ALA A 394 11.75 -8.13 -3.13
N LEU A 395 11.99 -7.24 -4.11
CA LEU A 395 11.28 -7.18 -5.38
C LEU A 395 12.05 -7.86 -6.51
N LYS A 396 11.36 -8.67 -7.32
CA LYS A 396 11.82 -9.19 -8.60
C LYS A 396 10.81 -8.81 -9.69
N ALA A 397 11.31 -8.25 -10.78
CA ALA A 397 10.50 -7.91 -11.95
C ALA A 397 10.89 -8.78 -13.15
N THR A 398 9.92 -9.20 -13.92
CA THR A 398 10.10 -10.05 -15.12
C THR A 398 9.30 -9.43 -16.27
N PRO A 399 9.98 -8.72 -17.20
CA PRO A 399 9.33 -8.24 -18.41
C PRO A 399 8.86 -9.39 -19.29
N GLY A 400 7.67 -9.25 -19.86
CA GLY A 400 7.03 -10.19 -20.79
C GLY A 400 6.65 -9.51 -22.10
N ASP A 401 5.66 -10.08 -22.78
CA ASP A 401 5.11 -9.55 -24.03
C ASP A 401 4.19 -8.36 -23.73
N ALA A 402 4.64 -7.14 -24.01
CA ALA A 402 3.95 -5.90 -23.60
C ALA A 402 3.42 -5.96 -22.14
N SER A 403 4.19 -6.56 -21.27
CA SER A 403 3.76 -6.87 -19.92
C SER A 403 4.91 -6.84 -18.93
N LEU A 404 4.58 -6.70 -17.65
CA LEU A 404 5.53 -6.72 -16.56
C LEU A 404 4.94 -7.52 -15.39
N LYS A 405 5.58 -8.61 -15.00
CA LYS A 405 5.23 -9.38 -13.81
C LYS A 405 6.17 -9.01 -12.66
N LEU A 406 5.60 -8.60 -11.55
CA LEU A 406 6.29 -8.36 -10.29
C LEU A 406 6.06 -9.54 -9.34
N THR A 407 7.08 -9.92 -8.60
CA THR A 407 7.01 -10.85 -7.48
C THR A 407 7.85 -10.30 -6.34
N TRP A 408 7.42 -10.52 -5.09
CA TRP A 408 8.14 -10.01 -3.94
C TRP A 408 8.04 -10.97 -2.75
N THR A 409 8.93 -10.79 -1.79
CA THR A 409 8.85 -11.43 -0.47
C THR A 409 8.55 -10.37 0.58
N ALA A 410 7.94 -10.79 1.69
CA ALA A 410 7.64 -9.90 2.80
C ALA A 410 8.91 -9.20 3.34
N PRO A 411 8.75 -8.00 3.95
CA PRO A 411 9.84 -7.30 4.60
C PRO A 411 10.56 -8.15 5.64
N THR A 412 11.89 -7.98 5.73
CA THR A 412 12.72 -8.62 6.77
C THR A 412 13.63 -7.55 7.41
N PRO A 413 13.68 -7.47 8.76
CA PRO A 413 12.89 -8.26 9.72
C PRO A 413 11.39 -7.96 9.60
N ALA A 414 10.54 -8.86 10.11
CA ALA A 414 9.11 -8.63 10.17
C ALA A 414 8.81 -7.40 11.04
N PRO A 415 7.92 -6.48 10.61
CA PRO A 415 7.53 -5.33 11.42
C PRO A 415 6.73 -5.78 12.65
N ALA A 416 6.78 -4.99 13.74
CA ALA A 416 6.03 -5.29 14.96
C ALA A 416 4.51 -5.29 14.72
N LEU A 417 3.99 -4.32 13.93
CA LEU A 417 2.63 -4.39 13.41
C LEU A 417 2.63 -5.17 12.09
N PRO A 418 1.75 -6.18 11.94
CA PRO A 418 1.70 -7.00 10.74
C PRO A 418 1.52 -6.20 9.45
N VAL A 419 2.11 -6.68 8.36
CA VAL A 419 1.81 -6.16 7.02
C VAL A 419 0.33 -6.43 6.71
N THR A 420 -0.39 -5.39 6.33
CA THR A 420 -1.82 -5.46 5.98
C THR A 420 -2.05 -5.61 4.49
N ASP A 421 -1.17 -5.04 3.67
CA ASP A 421 -1.24 -5.02 2.21
C ASP A 421 0.07 -4.57 1.58
N TYR A 422 0.11 -4.62 0.25
CA TYR A 422 1.19 -4.05 -0.55
C TYR A 422 0.62 -3.04 -1.54
N ARG A 423 1.25 -1.87 -1.64
CA ARG A 423 1.00 -0.89 -2.70
C ARG A 423 1.95 -1.14 -3.86
N VAL A 424 1.39 -1.41 -5.03
CA VAL A 424 2.12 -1.62 -6.29
C VAL A 424 1.90 -0.40 -7.17
N THR A 425 2.98 0.26 -7.60
CA THR A 425 2.92 1.44 -8.46
C THR A 425 3.71 1.21 -9.73
N LEU A 426 3.17 1.62 -10.86
CA LEU A 426 3.84 1.66 -12.16
C LEU A 426 3.89 3.10 -12.66
N THR A 427 5.09 3.57 -13.00
CA THR A 427 5.35 4.94 -13.46
C THR A 427 6.03 4.90 -14.83
N GLY A 428 5.61 5.74 -15.74
CA GLY A 428 6.24 5.92 -17.05
C GLY A 428 7.59 6.64 -16.96
N SER A 429 8.31 6.70 -18.07
CA SER A 429 9.60 7.40 -18.17
C SER A 429 9.50 8.92 -18.00
N ASP A 430 8.33 9.48 -18.15
CA ASP A 430 7.99 10.89 -17.95
C ASP A 430 7.67 11.22 -16.48
N GLY A 431 7.70 10.22 -15.60
CA GLY A 431 7.32 10.35 -14.19
C GLY A 431 5.81 10.27 -13.93
N ALA A 432 5.00 10.16 -14.97
CA ALA A 432 3.55 10.01 -14.79
C ALA A 432 3.20 8.63 -14.21
N VAL A 433 2.29 8.61 -13.24
CA VAL A 433 1.77 7.36 -12.67
C VAL A 433 0.83 6.71 -13.67
N VAL A 434 1.19 5.52 -14.14
CA VAL A 434 0.41 4.72 -15.09
C VAL A 434 -0.64 3.88 -14.34
N ALA A 435 -0.28 3.33 -13.18
CA ALA A 435 -1.18 2.55 -12.36
C ALA A 435 -0.73 2.52 -10.90
N VAL A 436 -1.70 2.51 -9.99
CA VAL A 436 -1.53 2.20 -8.57
C VAL A 436 -2.50 1.11 -8.20
N LYS A 437 -2.04 0.12 -7.45
CA LYS A 437 -2.89 -0.97 -6.96
C LYS A 437 -2.45 -1.40 -5.58
N ASP A 438 -3.37 -1.38 -4.63
CA ASP A 438 -3.20 -2.03 -3.34
C ASP A 438 -3.70 -3.47 -3.43
N VAL A 439 -2.94 -4.39 -2.85
CA VAL A 439 -3.25 -5.82 -2.82
C VAL A 439 -3.07 -6.37 -1.39
N PRO A 440 -3.90 -7.34 -0.95
CA PRO A 440 -3.82 -7.91 0.40
C PRO A 440 -2.43 -8.46 0.75
N ALA A 441 -2.08 -8.52 2.04
CA ALA A 441 -0.80 -9.04 2.54
C ALA A 441 -0.46 -10.47 2.08
N THR A 442 -1.46 -11.27 1.74
CA THR A 442 -1.30 -12.63 1.20
C THR A 442 -0.85 -12.66 -0.25
N THR A 443 -0.95 -11.53 -0.97
CA THR A 443 -0.55 -11.40 -2.37
C THR A 443 0.94 -11.09 -2.45
N THR A 444 1.69 -11.92 -3.19
CA THR A 444 3.15 -11.77 -3.39
C THR A 444 3.53 -11.60 -4.86
N SER A 445 2.55 -11.35 -5.73
CA SER A 445 2.80 -11.07 -7.14
C SER A 445 1.69 -10.21 -7.75
N TYR A 446 2.07 -9.39 -8.73
CA TYR A 446 1.14 -8.61 -9.54
C TYR A 446 1.63 -8.51 -10.98
N GLY A 447 0.73 -8.47 -11.95
CA GLY A 447 1.04 -8.39 -13.36
C GLY A 447 0.36 -7.21 -14.05
N PHE A 448 1.14 -6.44 -14.79
CA PHE A 448 0.64 -5.44 -15.73
C PHE A 448 0.67 -6.02 -17.14
N THR A 449 -0.39 -5.84 -17.91
CA THR A 449 -0.55 -6.33 -19.29
C THR A 449 -1.01 -5.20 -20.20
N GLY A 450 -0.78 -5.35 -21.50
CA GLY A 450 -1.20 -4.34 -22.48
C GLY A 450 -0.44 -3.03 -22.37
N LEU A 451 0.79 -3.07 -21.85
CA LEU A 451 1.61 -1.89 -21.71
C LEU A 451 2.15 -1.42 -23.06
N ALA A 452 2.19 -0.12 -23.26
CA ALA A 452 2.94 0.44 -24.38
C ALA A 452 4.42 0.08 -24.27
N LEU A 453 5.11 -0.02 -25.41
CA LEU A 453 6.56 -0.23 -25.40
C LEU A 453 7.27 1.00 -24.83
N GLY A 454 8.15 0.82 -23.87
CA GLY A 454 8.83 1.94 -23.20
C GLY A 454 9.55 1.52 -21.93
N THR A 455 10.17 2.50 -21.30
CA THR A 455 10.81 2.33 -20.00
C THR A 455 9.82 2.66 -18.90
N TYR A 456 9.75 1.78 -17.90
CA TYR A 456 8.89 1.93 -16.73
C TYR A 456 9.69 1.79 -15.45
N THR A 457 9.24 2.47 -14.41
CA THR A 457 9.65 2.21 -13.04
C THR A 457 8.48 1.56 -12.31
N ALA A 458 8.67 0.37 -11.82
CA ALA A 458 7.70 -0.33 -10.98
C ALA A 458 8.22 -0.36 -9.54
N SER A 459 7.34 -0.10 -8.58
CA SER A 459 7.69 -0.15 -7.16
C SER A 459 6.65 -0.92 -6.35
N VAL A 460 7.11 -1.53 -5.27
CA VAL A 460 6.26 -2.22 -4.29
C VAL A 460 6.68 -1.77 -2.90
N SER A 461 5.74 -1.24 -2.13
CA SER A 461 5.90 -0.98 -0.69
C SER A 461 4.97 -1.86 0.11
N ALA A 462 5.43 -2.39 1.24
CA ALA A 462 4.57 -3.01 2.22
C ALA A 462 3.93 -1.94 3.09
N ALA A 463 2.70 -2.17 3.53
CA ALA A 463 2.01 -1.29 4.45
C ALA A 463 1.56 -2.06 5.69
N ASN A 464 1.50 -1.36 6.82
CA ASN A 464 0.83 -1.78 8.04
C ASN A 464 -0.14 -0.68 8.50
N LEU A 465 -0.70 -0.78 9.69
CA LEU A 465 -1.60 0.26 10.22
C LEU A 465 -0.95 1.64 10.34
N ASN A 466 0.38 1.72 10.44
CA ASN A 466 1.12 2.98 10.47
C ASN A 466 1.35 3.59 9.07
N GLY A 467 0.93 2.91 8.02
CA GLY A 467 1.01 3.39 6.65
C GLY A 467 2.00 2.62 5.78
N ASN A 468 2.27 3.17 4.60
CA ASN A 468 3.20 2.60 3.65
C ASN A 468 4.64 2.75 4.13
N GLY A 469 5.38 1.65 4.09
CA GLY A 469 6.81 1.62 4.33
C GLY A 469 7.63 1.98 3.09
N ASN A 470 8.94 1.79 3.18
CA ASN A 470 9.83 2.03 2.07
C ASN A 470 9.52 1.12 0.87
N ALA A 471 9.64 1.67 -0.34
CA ALA A 471 9.40 0.92 -1.56
C ALA A 471 10.70 0.26 -2.07
N ALA A 472 10.59 -0.98 -2.56
CA ALA A 472 11.55 -1.55 -3.49
C ALA A 472 11.16 -1.17 -4.91
N SER A 473 12.15 -0.86 -5.76
CA SER A 473 11.90 -0.39 -7.11
C SER A 473 12.70 -1.17 -8.15
N TRP A 474 12.15 -1.25 -9.34
CA TRP A 474 12.80 -1.77 -10.55
C TRP A 474 12.55 -0.79 -11.69
N THR A 475 13.58 -0.54 -12.52
CA THR A 475 13.43 0.25 -13.73
C THR A 475 13.94 -0.54 -14.93
N GLY A 476 13.18 -0.59 -16.01
CA GLY A 476 13.55 -1.33 -17.21
C GLY A 476 12.55 -1.17 -18.34
N ALA A 477 12.93 -1.72 -19.51
CA ALA A 477 12.11 -1.61 -20.71
C ALA A 477 11.10 -2.76 -20.81
N VAL A 478 9.87 -2.42 -21.17
CA VAL A 478 8.83 -3.35 -21.62
C VAL A 478 8.90 -3.42 -23.14
N LYS A 479 8.98 -4.65 -23.67
CA LYS A 479 9.15 -4.94 -25.09
C LYS A 479 8.24 -6.10 -25.47
N TYR A 480 8.05 -6.32 -26.79
CA TYR A 480 7.41 -7.54 -27.29
C TYR A 480 8.34 -8.76 -27.15
N THR A 481 7.78 -9.93 -27.10
CA THR A 481 8.55 -11.18 -27.17
C THR A 481 8.95 -11.49 -28.61
N SER A 482 10.09 -12.18 -28.77
CA SER A 482 10.52 -12.70 -30.05
C SER A 482 10.65 -14.22 -30.02
N ALA A 483 10.53 -14.86 -31.15
CA ALA A 483 10.78 -16.28 -31.33
C ALA A 483 11.90 -16.52 -32.35
N VAL A 484 12.88 -17.34 -31.97
CA VAL A 484 13.99 -17.74 -32.85
C VAL A 484 13.76 -19.14 -33.37
N LYS A 485 13.83 -19.31 -34.69
CA LYS A 485 13.91 -20.62 -35.34
C LYS A 485 15.28 -20.74 -36.00
N ALA A 486 15.94 -21.90 -35.87
CA ALA A 486 17.23 -22.17 -36.48
C ALA A 486 17.26 -23.54 -37.11
N ALA A 487 17.83 -23.62 -38.27
CA ALA A 487 18.03 -24.86 -38.99
C ALA A 487 19.47 -24.96 -39.52
N ALA A 488 20.10 -26.10 -39.38
CA ALA A 488 21.41 -26.39 -39.92
C ALA A 488 21.35 -27.70 -40.72
N ALA A 489 21.84 -27.67 -41.96
CA ALA A 489 21.89 -28.87 -42.81
C ALA A 489 23.14 -29.71 -42.51
N THR A 490 23.02 -31.04 -42.64
CA THR A 490 24.16 -31.95 -42.61
C THR A 490 25.19 -31.52 -43.65
N THR A 491 26.44 -31.40 -43.23
CA THR A 491 27.51 -30.85 -44.07
C THR A 491 28.75 -31.78 -43.97
N ALA A 492 29.41 -32.04 -45.12
CA ALA A 492 30.63 -32.81 -45.14
C ALA A 492 31.81 -31.95 -44.65
N TYR A 493 32.77 -32.53 -43.92
CA TYR A 493 34.01 -31.91 -43.50
C TYR A 493 34.74 -31.25 -44.69
N GLY A 494 35.25 -30.05 -44.50
CA GLY A 494 35.86 -29.28 -45.55
C GLY A 494 34.90 -28.39 -46.37
N LYS A 495 33.57 -28.50 -46.16
CA LYS A 495 32.56 -27.56 -46.70
C LYS A 495 32.09 -26.66 -45.58
N THR A 496 31.80 -25.39 -45.88
CA THR A 496 31.31 -24.41 -44.91
C THR A 496 29.88 -24.76 -44.50
N PRO A 497 29.63 -25.17 -43.24
CA PRO A 497 28.27 -25.37 -42.73
C PRO A 497 27.55 -24.02 -42.64
N LYS A 498 26.25 -24.05 -42.90
CA LYS A 498 25.39 -22.85 -42.81
C LYS A 498 24.28 -23.09 -41.80
N VAL A 499 24.03 -22.11 -40.95
CA VAL A 499 22.89 -22.06 -40.04
C VAL A 499 21.97 -20.96 -40.52
N ALA A 500 20.77 -21.35 -40.97
CA ALA A 500 19.71 -20.43 -41.33
C ALA A 500 18.93 -20.08 -40.04
N VAL A 501 18.79 -18.81 -39.73
CA VAL A 501 18.07 -18.33 -38.55
C VAL A 501 16.97 -17.37 -39.00
N THR A 502 15.79 -17.56 -38.45
CA THR A 502 14.65 -16.65 -38.62
C THR A 502 14.18 -16.23 -37.24
N VAL A 503 14.05 -14.93 -37.04
CA VAL A 503 13.44 -14.35 -35.84
C VAL A 503 12.09 -13.80 -36.24
N THR A 504 11.08 -14.06 -35.44
CA THR A 504 9.71 -13.61 -35.66
C THR A 504 9.17 -12.93 -34.42
N ASP A 505 8.17 -12.12 -34.60
CA ASP A 505 7.35 -11.45 -33.59
C ASP A 505 5.87 -11.62 -33.97
N SER A 506 4.97 -11.63 -32.98
CA SER A 506 3.53 -11.76 -33.19
C SER A 506 2.80 -10.42 -33.39
N HIS A 507 3.50 -9.29 -33.26
CA HIS A 507 2.92 -7.93 -33.32
C HIS A 507 3.29 -7.19 -34.60
N GLY A 508 3.92 -7.87 -35.57
CA GLY A 508 4.29 -7.26 -36.86
C GLY A 508 5.54 -6.36 -36.80
N VAL A 509 6.31 -6.44 -35.72
CA VAL A 509 7.60 -5.75 -35.65
C VAL A 509 8.65 -6.52 -36.43
N VAL A 510 9.29 -5.88 -37.41
CA VAL A 510 10.42 -6.51 -38.13
C VAL A 510 11.61 -6.65 -37.18
N PRO A 511 12.07 -7.89 -36.89
CA PRO A 511 13.21 -8.09 -36.02
C PRO A 511 14.49 -7.54 -36.63
N SER A 512 15.29 -6.87 -35.82
CA SER A 512 16.61 -6.35 -36.24
C SER A 512 17.63 -6.65 -35.13
N GLY A 513 18.90 -6.69 -35.49
CA GLY A 513 19.95 -6.91 -34.49
C GLY A 513 20.77 -8.18 -34.74
N LYS A 514 21.56 -8.57 -33.76
CA LYS A 514 22.60 -9.59 -33.86
C LYS A 514 22.12 -10.97 -33.42
N VAL A 515 22.49 -11.96 -34.20
CA VAL A 515 22.34 -13.39 -33.84
C VAL A 515 23.71 -13.99 -33.60
N THR A 516 23.84 -14.83 -32.58
CA THR A 516 25.07 -15.55 -32.21
C THR A 516 24.82 -17.04 -32.19
N VAL A 517 25.75 -17.82 -32.80
CA VAL A 517 25.74 -19.29 -32.80
C VAL A 517 26.92 -19.78 -31.97
N LYS A 518 26.65 -20.65 -31.01
CA LYS A 518 27.68 -21.28 -30.13
C LYS A 518 27.55 -22.79 -30.15
N ASP A 519 28.71 -23.47 -29.91
CA ASP A 519 28.79 -24.89 -29.54
C ASP A 519 29.40 -24.96 -28.11
N GLY A 520 28.56 -25.32 -27.15
CA GLY A 520 28.92 -25.14 -25.73
C GLY A 520 29.21 -23.66 -25.42
N THR A 521 30.41 -23.37 -24.90
CA THR A 521 30.83 -21.99 -24.61
C THR A 521 31.46 -21.25 -25.80
N THR A 522 31.84 -22.01 -26.87
CA THR A 522 32.58 -21.45 -28.01
C THR A 522 31.66 -20.79 -29.02
N THR A 523 31.88 -19.51 -29.32
CA THR A 523 31.19 -18.82 -30.40
C THR A 523 31.71 -19.29 -31.75
N LEU A 524 30.84 -19.87 -32.57
CA LEU A 524 31.16 -20.36 -33.92
C LEU A 524 30.94 -19.34 -35.01
N GLY A 525 29.98 -18.41 -34.81
CA GLY A 525 29.69 -17.37 -35.77
C GLY A 525 28.64 -16.39 -35.26
N THR A 526 28.57 -15.23 -35.91
CA THR A 526 27.59 -14.20 -35.67
C THR A 526 27.09 -13.61 -36.99
N GLY A 527 25.85 -13.07 -36.97
CA GLY A 527 25.29 -12.39 -38.12
C GLY A 527 24.26 -11.35 -37.72
N THR A 528 23.95 -10.41 -38.59
CA THR A 528 22.90 -9.40 -38.40
C THR A 528 21.69 -9.79 -39.24
N LEU A 529 20.50 -9.69 -38.66
CA LEU A 529 19.23 -9.95 -39.36
C LEU A 529 19.03 -8.94 -40.50
N ASP A 530 18.49 -9.42 -41.59
CA ASP A 530 18.05 -8.58 -42.71
C ASP A 530 16.65 -7.97 -42.47
N SER A 531 16.12 -7.26 -43.43
CA SER A 531 14.80 -6.61 -43.37
C SER A 531 13.61 -7.59 -43.31
N SER A 532 13.86 -8.89 -43.49
CA SER A 532 12.85 -9.95 -43.32
C SER A 532 12.98 -10.72 -41.99
N GLY A 533 13.91 -10.32 -41.13
CA GLY A 533 14.19 -10.98 -39.85
C GLY A 533 15.00 -12.27 -40.03
N MET A 534 15.73 -12.43 -41.11
CA MET A 534 16.49 -13.62 -41.46
C MET A 534 18.01 -13.35 -41.49
N VAL A 535 18.79 -14.42 -41.22
CA VAL A 535 20.24 -14.41 -41.45
C VAL A 535 20.75 -15.82 -41.70
N ILE A 536 21.73 -15.96 -42.61
CA ILE A 536 22.45 -17.20 -42.81
C ILE A 536 23.87 -17.02 -42.29
N ILE A 537 24.25 -17.80 -41.28
CA ILE A 537 25.56 -17.74 -40.62
C ILE A 537 26.41 -18.91 -41.11
N GLY A 538 27.54 -18.58 -41.80
CA GLY A 538 28.55 -19.56 -42.17
C GLY A 538 29.46 -19.88 -40.98
N LEU A 539 29.73 -21.17 -40.77
CA LEU A 539 30.59 -21.67 -39.70
C LEU A 539 31.93 -22.19 -40.28
N SER A 540 32.90 -22.45 -39.43
CA SER A 540 34.17 -23.07 -39.84
C SER A 540 33.94 -24.40 -40.57
N ASN A 541 34.61 -24.57 -41.72
CA ASN A 541 34.60 -25.80 -42.51
C ASN A 541 35.45 -26.95 -41.90
N HIS A 542 36.11 -26.64 -40.75
CA HIS A 542 36.97 -27.60 -40.01
C HIS A 542 36.34 -27.97 -38.64
N LEU A 543 35.03 -27.87 -38.49
CA LEU A 543 34.36 -28.42 -37.32
C LEU A 543 34.55 -29.93 -37.23
N LYS A 544 34.67 -30.48 -36.03
CA LYS A 544 34.86 -31.90 -35.79
C LYS A 544 33.75 -32.73 -36.44
N VAL A 545 34.11 -33.88 -37.02
CA VAL A 545 33.14 -34.85 -37.54
C VAL A 545 32.35 -35.43 -36.36
N ALA A 546 31.14 -34.89 -36.14
CA ALA A 546 30.22 -35.23 -35.06
C ALA A 546 28.85 -34.58 -35.30
N THR A 547 27.90 -34.90 -34.47
CA THR A 547 26.68 -34.11 -34.33
C THR A 547 26.89 -33.07 -33.22
N HIS A 548 26.76 -31.80 -33.56
CA HIS A 548 26.87 -30.64 -32.69
C HIS A 548 25.48 -30.14 -32.32
N THR A 549 25.26 -29.85 -31.02
CA THR A 549 24.04 -29.14 -30.56
C THR A 549 24.39 -27.66 -30.38
N LEU A 550 23.95 -26.87 -31.36
CA LEU A 550 24.25 -25.45 -31.41
C LEU A 550 23.23 -24.68 -30.58
N SER A 551 23.69 -23.74 -29.75
CA SER A 551 22.88 -22.70 -29.12
C SER A 551 22.85 -21.49 -30.05
N VAL A 552 21.63 -21.05 -30.44
CA VAL A 552 21.41 -19.92 -31.31
C VAL A 552 20.64 -18.85 -30.55
N SER A 553 21.25 -17.71 -30.32
CA SER A 553 20.68 -16.60 -29.54
C SER A 553 20.52 -15.34 -30.36
N TYR A 554 19.37 -14.73 -30.25
CA TYR A 554 19.07 -13.39 -30.72
C TYR A 554 19.21 -12.41 -29.56
N GLY A 555 19.96 -11.32 -29.71
CA GLY A 555 20.27 -10.37 -28.65
C GLY A 555 19.14 -9.39 -28.31
N GLY A 556 18.02 -9.42 -29.04
CA GLY A 556 16.93 -8.45 -28.91
C GLY A 556 17.20 -7.16 -29.70
N SER A 557 16.21 -6.25 -29.66
CA SER A 557 16.27 -4.90 -30.22
C SER A 557 15.68 -3.88 -29.26
N THR A 558 15.48 -2.65 -29.69
CA THR A 558 14.76 -1.62 -28.92
C THR A 558 13.30 -2.01 -28.64
N LYS A 559 12.68 -2.79 -29.54
CA LYS A 559 11.27 -3.20 -29.46
C LYS A 559 11.05 -4.65 -29.08
N LEU A 560 12.05 -5.52 -29.23
CA LEU A 560 11.94 -6.97 -29.04
C LEU A 560 12.88 -7.47 -27.93
N ASN A 561 12.40 -8.37 -27.11
CA ASN A 561 13.19 -9.08 -26.12
C ASN A 561 14.15 -10.06 -26.80
N ALA A 562 15.26 -10.38 -26.10
CA ALA A 562 16.16 -11.45 -26.52
C ALA A 562 15.47 -12.82 -26.47
N SER A 563 15.88 -13.72 -27.34
CA SER A 563 15.37 -15.10 -27.37
C SER A 563 16.44 -16.07 -27.88
N ALA A 564 16.25 -17.35 -27.61
CA ALA A 564 17.21 -18.38 -27.99
C ALA A 564 16.52 -19.69 -28.36
N THR A 565 17.22 -20.50 -29.17
CA THR A 565 16.81 -21.84 -29.55
C THR A 565 18.04 -22.73 -29.71
N THR A 566 17.83 -24.00 -30.02
CA THR A 566 18.91 -24.94 -30.36
C THR A 566 18.72 -25.50 -31.77
N ALA A 567 19.81 -25.80 -32.43
CA ALA A 567 19.82 -26.47 -33.72
C ALA A 567 20.82 -27.64 -33.73
N LYS A 568 20.52 -28.72 -34.39
CA LYS A 568 21.45 -29.85 -34.60
C LYS A 568 22.20 -29.68 -35.93
N LEU A 569 23.50 -29.63 -35.90
CA LEU A 569 24.41 -29.63 -37.04
C LEU A 569 25.18 -30.96 -37.09
N THR A 570 25.04 -31.73 -38.14
CA THR A 570 25.84 -32.95 -38.32
C THR A 570 26.97 -32.73 -39.33
N ILE A 571 28.21 -32.89 -38.88
CA ILE A 571 29.39 -32.86 -39.75
C ILE A 571 29.73 -34.31 -40.08
N THR A 572 29.62 -34.67 -41.35
CA THR A 572 30.00 -36.00 -41.86
C THR A 572 31.40 -35.98 -42.41
N LYS A 573 32.01 -37.16 -42.57
CA LYS A 573 33.29 -37.26 -43.26
C LYS A 573 33.19 -36.86 -44.71
N ALA A 574 34.23 -36.21 -45.24
CA ALA A 574 34.31 -35.84 -46.64
C ALA A 574 34.40 -37.10 -47.54
N THR A 575 33.77 -37.03 -48.71
CA THR A 575 33.83 -38.08 -49.72
C THR A 575 35.10 -37.89 -50.56
N PRO A 576 36.02 -38.88 -50.57
CA PRO A 576 37.24 -38.79 -51.34
C PRO A 576 37.08 -39.21 -52.83
N SER A 577 37.97 -38.74 -53.69
CA SER A 577 38.27 -39.33 -54.99
C SER A 577 39.66 -39.98 -54.93
N VAL A 578 39.76 -41.21 -55.40
CA VAL A 578 40.99 -42.02 -55.36
C VAL A 578 41.39 -42.32 -56.79
N SER A 579 42.57 -41.91 -57.20
CA SER A 579 43.15 -42.28 -58.51
C SER A 579 44.52 -42.94 -58.31
N SER A 580 44.84 -43.83 -59.19
CA SER A 580 46.12 -44.55 -59.19
C SER A 580 46.77 -44.52 -60.56
N THR A 581 48.12 -44.49 -60.59
CA THR A 581 48.92 -44.60 -61.80
C THR A 581 49.92 -45.75 -61.57
N ALA A 582 49.85 -46.76 -62.40
CA ALA A 582 50.68 -47.90 -62.32
C ALA A 582 51.30 -48.24 -63.72
N PRO A 583 52.50 -48.82 -63.82
CA PRO A 583 52.98 -49.27 -65.09
C PRO A 583 52.10 -50.42 -65.62
N THR A 584 51.91 -50.54 -66.93
CA THR A 584 51.14 -51.61 -67.56
C THR A 584 51.91 -52.93 -67.59
N SER A 585 53.30 -52.89 -67.55
CA SER A 585 54.15 -54.05 -67.52
C SER A 585 55.47 -53.78 -66.75
N ILE A 586 56.02 -54.80 -66.16
CA ILE A 586 57.34 -54.78 -65.47
C ILE A 586 58.06 -56.07 -65.70
N SER A 587 59.46 -56.13 -65.61
CA SER A 587 60.20 -57.34 -65.46
C SER A 587 59.87 -58.04 -64.14
N HIS A 588 59.77 -59.39 -64.13
CA HIS A 588 59.53 -60.19 -62.90
C HIS A 588 60.56 -60.01 -61.83
N THR A 589 61.78 -59.52 -62.20
CA THR A 589 62.85 -59.15 -61.29
C THR A 589 62.70 -57.78 -60.65
N GLY A 590 61.86 -56.92 -61.29
CA GLY A 590 61.59 -55.56 -60.89
C GLY A 590 60.51 -55.43 -59.84
N ARG A 591 60.36 -54.21 -59.32
CA ARG A 591 59.27 -53.87 -58.41
C ARG A 591 58.46 -52.70 -59.02
N ALA A 592 57.15 -52.88 -59.15
CA ALA A 592 56.27 -51.83 -59.64
C ALA A 592 56.15 -50.74 -58.60
N LYS A 593 56.09 -49.47 -59.09
CA LYS A 593 55.73 -48.33 -58.27
C LYS A 593 54.31 -47.86 -58.66
N VAL A 594 53.39 -47.84 -57.73
CA VAL A 594 52.02 -47.37 -57.91
C VAL A 594 51.94 -46.02 -57.23
N GLY A 595 51.71 -44.98 -58.07
CA GLY A 595 51.41 -43.64 -57.61
C GLY A 595 49.94 -43.55 -57.25
N VAL A 596 49.59 -43.11 -56.06
CA VAL A 596 48.21 -42.92 -55.66
C VAL A 596 47.97 -41.49 -55.24
N LYS A 597 46.87 -40.88 -55.72
CA LYS A 597 46.39 -39.55 -55.35
C LYS A 597 44.97 -39.67 -54.78
N VAL A 598 44.79 -39.19 -53.57
CA VAL A 598 43.49 -39.07 -52.89
C VAL A 598 43.18 -37.60 -52.72
N THR A 599 42.01 -37.18 -53.16
CA THR A 599 41.55 -35.80 -53.00
C THR A 599 40.18 -35.79 -52.31
N ALA A 600 39.90 -34.75 -51.53
CA ALA A 600 38.57 -34.44 -50.98
C ALA A 600 38.36 -32.95 -50.95
N THR A 601 37.13 -32.48 -51.14
CA THR A 601 36.85 -31.06 -51.18
C THR A 601 37.14 -30.42 -49.82
N GLY A 602 37.91 -29.33 -49.82
CA GLY A 602 38.19 -28.49 -48.65
C GLY A 602 39.08 -29.14 -47.56
N THR A 603 39.68 -30.30 -47.85
CA THR A 603 40.61 -30.96 -46.92
C THR A 603 41.68 -31.78 -47.68
N THR A 604 42.82 -31.89 -47.12
CA THR A 604 43.87 -32.78 -47.67
C THR A 604 43.82 -34.15 -46.96
N PRO A 605 43.47 -35.21 -47.72
CA PRO A 605 43.36 -36.56 -47.11
C PRO A 605 44.70 -37.04 -46.55
N THR A 606 44.65 -37.63 -45.37
CA THR A 606 45.75 -38.31 -44.66
C THR A 606 45.37 -39.77 -44.41
N GLY A 607 46.27 -40.59 -43.94
CA GLY A 607 45.97 -41.99 -43.61
C GLY A 607 46.61 -42.97 -44.56
N THR A 608 46.17 -44.21 -44.53
CA THR A 608 46.81 -45.35 -45.20
C THR A 608 46.09 -45.71 -46.49
N VAL A 609 46.87 -46.04 -47.51
CA VAL A 609 46.41 -46.66 -48.76
C VAL A 609 46.95 -48.07 -48.81
N ARG A 610 46.12 -49.03 -49.18
CA ARG A 610 46.47 -50.45 -49.38
C ARG A 610 46.30 -50.81 -50.84
N VAL A 611 47.23 -51.61 -51.39
CA VAL A 611 47.11 -52.23 -52.70
C VAL A 611 46.66 -53.67 -52.48
N TYR A 612 45.57 -54.04 -53.13
CA TYR A 612 44.98 -55.35 -53.07
C TYR A 612 45.18 -56.08 -54.40
N GLU A 613 45.47 -57.36 -54.33
CA GLU A 613 45.35 -58.36 -55.40
C GLU A 613 44.32 -59.39 -54.93
N GLY A 614 43.14 -59.39 -55.58
CA GLY A 614 41.98 -60.08 -55.03
C GLY A 614 41.57 -59.53 -53.67
N SER A 615 41.52 -60.41 -52.67
CA SER A 615 41.24 -60.02 -51.25
C SER A 615 42.50 -59.77 -50.41
N ARG A 616 43.68 -60.05 -50.96
CA ARG A 616 44.97 -59.95 -50.22
C ARG A 616 45.59 -58.59 -50.35
N VAL A 617 45.98 -57.97 -49.19
CA VAL A 617 46.85 -56.80 -49.18
C VAL A 617 48.24 -57.17 -49.53
N ILE A 618 48.79 -56.57 -50.60
CA ILE A 618 50.15 -56.88 -51.09
C ILE A 618 51.18 -55.77 -50.75
N ALA A 619 50.70 -54.55 -50.57
CA ALA A 619 51.51 -53.40 -50.14
C ALA A 619 50.63 -52.31 -49.49
N THR A 620 51.31 -51.50 -48.68
CA THR A 620 50.68 -50.35 -47.97
C THR A 620 51.58 -49.13 -48.11
N GLY A 621 50.94 -47.95 -48.05
CA GLY A 621 51.64 -46.66 -47.98
C GLY A 621 50.88 -45.63 -47.26
N THR A 622 51.52 -44.64 -46.67
CA THR A 622 50.91 -43.52 -45.94
C THR A 622 50.87 -42.28 -46.81
N LEU A 623 49.71 -41.62 -46.92
CA LEU A 623 49.54 -40.39 -47.64
C LEU A 623 50.33 -39.22 -47.03
N SER A 624 51.05 -38.51 -47.83
CA SER A 624 51.65 -37.20 -47.52
C SER A 624 51.13 -36.20 -48.56
N GLY A 625 50.48 -35.12 -48.12
CA GLY A 625 49.87 -34.15 -49.02
C GLY A 625 48.85 -34.75 -49.97
N GLY A 626 48.13 -35.81 -49.55
CA GLY A 626 47.11 -36.51 -50.36
C GLY A 626 47.71 -37.45 -51.42
N LYS A 627 49.03 -37.71 -51.41
CA LYS A 627 49.74 -38.56 -52.39
C LYS A 627 50.62 -39.59 -51.73
N VAL A 628 50.84 -40.71 -52.39
CA VAL A 628 51.81 -41.74 -51.97
C VAL A 628 52.30 -42.51 -53.21
N THR A 629 53.53 -42.88 -53.23
CA THR A 629 54.06 -43.85 -54.18
C THR A 629 54.38 -45.14 -53.42
N ILE A 630 53.72 -46.23 -53.77
CA ILE A 630 53.81 -47.53 -53.12
C ILE A 630 54.66 -48.45 -54.01
N THR A 631 55.76 -48.97 -53.47
CA THR A 631 56.55 -49.96 -54.15
C THR A 631 55.97 -51.36 -53.82
N LEU A 632 55.57 -52.09 -54.82
CA LEU A 632 54.97 -53.40 -54.68
C LEU A 632 56.09 -54.45 -54.42
N PRO A 633 55.77 -55.60 -53.81
CA PRO A 633 56.71 -56.76 -53.78
C PRO A 633 56.98 -57.23 -55.19
N LYS A 634 58.00 -58.11 -55.37
CA LYS A 634 58.21 -58.79 -56.67
C LYS A 634 56.95 -59.58 -56.98
N LEU A 635 56.48 -59.42 -58.26
CA LEU A 635 55.27 -60.11 -58.77
C LEU A 635 55.70 -61.38 -59.48
N SER A 636 54.95 -62.47 -59.39
CA SER A 636 55.12 -63.68 -60.18
C SER A 636 54.90 -63.36 -61.66
N ARG A 637 55.43 -64.22 -62.58
CA ARG A 637 55.12 -64.05 -64.01
C ARG A 637 53.63 -64.19 -64.24
N GLY A 638 53.04 -63.28 -65.02
CA GLY A 638 51.62 -63.30 -65.33
C GLY A 638 50.93 -61.95 -65.26
N LYS A 639 49.57 -61.95 -65.41
CA LYS A 639 48.71 -60.80 -65.34
C LYS A 639 48.18 -60.66 -63.91
N HIS A 640 48.48 -59.52 -63.24
CA HIS A 640 48.07 -59.18 -61.91
C HIS A 640 47.02 -58.11 -61.97
N THR A 641 45.80 -58.44 -61.49
CA THR A 641 44.68 -57.49 -61.38
C THR A 641 44.57 -56.97 -59.96
N MET A 642 44.68 -55.66 -59.79
CA MET A 642 44.80 -55.01 -58.49
C MET A 642 43.89 -53.80 -58.40
N HIS A 643 43.64 -53.39 -57.19
CA HIS A 643 43.00 -52.10 -56.87
C HIS A 643 43.66 -51.48 -55.64
N VAL A 644 43.56 -50.16 -55.55
CA VAL A 644 43.92 -49.42 -54.38
C VAL A 644 42.73 -49.20 -53.47
N TYR A 645 42.91 -49.29 -52.18
CA TYR A 645 41.88 -48.96 -51.19
C TYR A 645 42.45 -47.93 -50.21
N TYR A 646 41.80 -46.76 -50.16
CA TYR A 646 42.07 -45.76 -49.13
C TYR A 646 41.25 -46.10 -47.90
N THR A 647 41.91 -46.26 -46.73
CA THR A 647 41.26 -46.71 -45.48
C THR A 647 40.44 -45.63 -44.79
N GLY A 648 40.49 -44.39 -45.31
CA GLY A 648 39.89 -43.24 -44.67
C GLY A 648 40.76 -42.63 -43.57
N SER A 649 40.24 -41.55 -43.01
CA SER A 649 40.83 -40.87 -41.85
C SER A 649 39.73 -40.45 -40.87
N THR A 650 40.02 -39.67 -39.85
CA THR A 650 39.04 -39.07 -38.93
C THR A 650 38.09 -38.15 -39.65
N THR A 651 38.51 -37.53 -40.77
CA THR A 651 37.77 -36.50 -41.51
C THR A 651 37.33 -36.90 -42.93
N VAL A 652 37.83 -38.00 -43.46
CA VAL A 652 37.58 -38.44 -44.83
C VAL A 652 37.15 -39.92 -44.84
N ASN A 653 36.12 -40.28 -45.61
CA ASN A 653 35.62 -41.64 -45.77
C ASN A 653 36.68 -42.53 -46.46
N SER A 654 36.63 -43.83 -46.22
CA SER A 654 37.32 -44.83 -47.02
C SER A 654 36.75 -44.95 -48.43
N LYS A 655 37.55 -45.35 -49.41
CA LYS A 655 37.08 -45.54 -50.80
C LYS A 655 38.03 -46.45 -51.59
N ASN A 656 37.44 -47.30 -52.41
CA ASN A 656 38.15 -48.01 -53.45
C ASN A 656 38.54 -47.08 -54.61
N GLY A 657 39.72 -47.22 -55.15
CA GLY A 657 40.14 -46.68 -56.43
C GLY A 657 39.79 -47.65 -57.59
N ALA A 658 40.02 -47.20 -58.77
CA ALA A 658 39.78 -48.02 -59.97
C ALA A 658 40.72 -49.26 -59.99
N ILE A 659 40.24 -50.32 -60.59
CA ILE A 659 41.02 -51.53 -60.86
C ILE A 659 42.08 -51.19 -61.94
N PHE A 660 43.29 -51.69 -61.78
CA PHE A 660 44.38 -51.60 -62.73
C PHE A 660 45.07 -52.96 -62.89
N THR A 661 45.76 -53.14 -63.99
CA THR A 661 46.44 -54.41 -64.31
C THR A 661 47.90 -54.14 -64.57
N ILE A 662 48.80 -55.01 -64.02
CA ILE A 662 50.26 -55.02 -64.31
C ILE A 662 50.59 -56.42 -64.88
N LYS A 663 51.23 -56.44 -66.05
CA LYS A 663 51.80 -57.69 -66.60
C LYS A 663 53.26 -57.84 -66.13
N SER A 664 53.55 -58.90 -65.40
CA SER A 664 54.92 -59.22 -65.01
C SER A 664 55.52 -60.22 -66.02
N THR A 665 56.57 -59.82 -66.74
CA THR A 665 57.15 -60.61 -67.86
C THR A 665 58.53 -61.17 -67.50
#